data_7f6c09cb6cc69260bc5aeee221f9ed75
#
_entry.id   7f6c09cb6cc69260bc5aeee221f9ed75
#
_cell.length_a   1.000
_cell.length_b   1.000
_cell.length_c   1.000
_cell.angle_alpha   90.00
_cell.angle_beta   90.00
_cell.angle_gamma   90.00
#
_symmetry.space_group_name_H-M   'P 1'
#
loop_
_entity.id
_entity.type
_entity.pdbx_description
1 polymer ?
#
loop_
_entity_poly.entity_id
_entity_poly.type
_entity_poly.pdbx_seq_one_letter_code
_entity_poly.pdbx_strand_id
1 'polypeptide(L)'
;MGFDTVLVANRGEIAVRVIRTLKAMGIRSVAVYSDADATARHVAAADLAVAIGPAPARDSYLNIPAVVDAAVRTGAQAVHPGYGFLSENSDFAAALGSAGVTFIGPPVSAIQTMGDKIAAKGTVSAFGVPVVPGIARPGLTDDELIAAAEEIGYPVLVKPSAGGGGKGMRMVERPADLPAALVSARRESAAAFGDDTLFLERFVLRPRHIEVQVLADGYGNVVHLGERECSLQRRHQKVIEEAPSPLLDAATRARIGAAACDTARSVDYTGAGTVEFIVSADRPDEFFFMEMNTRLQVEHPVTEMVTGWDLVEWQVRIAAGEKLTIGQADIALHGHAIEARVYAEDPGNGFLPTGGDVLAAVEPDGAGVRVDSGLFAGTVVGSDYDPMLAKVVGHGADRAAALRTLDRALADTAVLGVVTNIEFARFLLADPDVIAGRLDTGLLDRRAGDFVAASPSDEQFISAAAFHWLRLFPAPGADLWEVPSGWRVGARAPVSIRLRAGERIDHVHITGAPGSAEVCIEDGECRSLRADLTGDHLTVTLDGLRSEYTVAMADSRIWLAGGGATAVLEEVREAPVRPDDEHTGDAELTSPMPGAVVAVSVNDGAEVEAGTVVVTVEAMKMEHALAAPVGGVVELLVAAGDQVKVGQPLARITVNTNALPEAEDSAS
;
A
#
# COMPACT_ATOMS: atom_id res chain seq x y z
N MET A 1 28.16 -10.12 23.70
CA MET A 1 27.83 -8.75 24.19
C MET A 1 26.77 -8.21 23.28
N GLY A 2 25.61 -7.78 23.80
CA GLY A 2 24.53 -7.19 22.98
C GLY A 2 24.86 -5.77 22.55
N PHE A 3 24.07 -5.20 21.64
CA PHE A 3 24.14 -3.79 21.28
C PHE A 3 23.44 -2.93 22.35
N ASP A 4 24.00 -1.76 22.65
CA ASP A 4 23.39 -0.76 23.53
C ASP A 4 22.57 0.26 22.73
N THR A 5 22.96 0.52 21.47
CA THR A 5 22.32 1.50 20.59
C THR A 5 22.24 0.96 19.16
N VAL A 6 21.06 0.97 18.58
CA VAL A 6 20.78 0.54 17.19
C VAL A 6 20.07 1.67 16.42
N LEU A 7 20.58 1.99 15.23
CA LEU A 7 19.94 2.89 14.31
C LEU A 7 18.98 2.11 13.38
N VAL A 8 17.78 2.65 13.16
CA VAL A 8 16.77 2.12 12.22
C VAL A 8 16.83 2.93 10.93
N ALA A 9 17.43 2.36 9.88
CA ALA A 9 17.59 3.01 8.58
C ALA A 9 16.35 2.83 7.70
N ASN A 10 15.21 3.23 8.22
CA ASN A 10 13.91 3.10 7.54
C ASN A 10 12.89 4.09 8.12
N ARG A 11 11.66 4.09 7.57
CA ARG A 11 10.55 4.97 7.96
C ARG A 11 9.23 4.20 8.12
N GLY A 12 8.19 4.94 8.49
CA GLY A 12 6.82 4.41 8.50
C GLY A 12 6.62 3.26 9.50
N GLU A 13 5.74 2.34 9.15
CA GLU A 13 5.31 1.26 10.04
C GLU A 13 6.45 0.33 10.44
N ILE A 14 7.38 0.02 9.50
CA ILE A 14 8.49 -0.89 9.80
C ILE A 14 9.48 -0.29 10.77
N ALA A 15 9.75 1.02 10.68
CA ALA A 15 10.61 1.68 11.66
C ALA A 15 9.97 1.66 13.06
N VAL A 16 8.66 1.93 13.17
CA VAL A 16 7.91 1.80 14.44
C VAL A 16 7.99 0.36 14.97
N ARG A 17 7.79 -0.64 14.07
CA ARG A 17 7.86 -2.07 14.41
C ARG A 17 9.21 -2.47 14.98
N VAL A 18 10.31 -2.05 14.33
CA VAL A 18 11.68 -2.34 14.80
C VAL A 18 11.96 -1.63 16.13
N ILE A 19 11.63 -0.35 16.25
CA ILE A 19 11.80 0.44 17.47
C ILE A 19 11.07 -0.21 18.66
N ARG A 20 9.86 -0.75 18.44
CA ARG A 20 9.10 -1.47 19.47
C ARG A 20 9.89 -2.66 20.04
N THR A 21 10.50 -3.47 19.18
CA THR A 21 11.32 -4.61 19.61
C THR A 21 12.62 -4.16 20.30
N LEU A 22 13.31 -3.15 19.76
CA LEU A 22 14.50 -2.60 20.41
C LEU A 22 14.20 -2.12 21.84
N LYS A 23 13.08 -1.42 22.04
CA LYS A 23 12.60 -1.01 23.36
C LYS A 23 12.33 -2.19 24.28
N ALA A 24 11.68 -3.24 23.79
CA ALA A 24 11.41 -4.45 24.55
C ALA A 24 12.71 -5.18 24.96
N MET A 25 13.75 -5.09 24.14
CA MET A 25 15.09 -5.63 24.43
C MET A 25 15.93 -4.71 25.32
N GLY A 26 15.45 -3.51 25.66
CA GLY A 26 16.20 -2.52 26.44
C GLY A 26 17.34 -1.85 25.65
N ILE A 27 17.27 -1.87 24.31
CA ILE A 27 18.24 -1.27 23.39
C ILE A 27 17.76 0.13 22.99
N ARG A 28 18.67 1.12 23.08
CA ARG A 28 18.41 2.48 22.65
C ARG A 28 18.21 2.55 21.15
N SER A 29 17.11 3.12 20.72
CA SER A 29 16.73 3.26 19.32
C SER A 29 17.08 4.64 18.77
N VAL A 30 17.64 4.68 17.55
CA VAL A 30 17.86 5.90 16.78
C VAL A 30 17.07 5.81 15.50
N ALA A 31 16.13 6.73 15.28
CA ALA A 31 15.43 6.88 14.01
C ALA A 31 16.19 7.85 13.09
N VAL A 32 16.11 7.61 11.77
CA VAL A 32 16.47 8.62 10.77
C VAL A 32 15.20 9.16 10.11
N TYR A 33 15.22 10.41 9.66
CA TYR A 33 14.07 11.00 8.99
C TYR A 33 14.46 12.05 7.94
N SER A 34 13.67 12.12 6.87
CA SER A 34 13.71 13.21 5.90
C SER A 34 12.87 14.38 6.37
N ASP A 35 12.98 15.54 5.72
CA ASP A 35 12.17 16.71 6.05
C ASP A 35 10.65 16.41 6.02
N ALA A 36 10.19 15.54 5.11
CA ALA A 36 8.78 15.11 5.03
C ALA A 36 8.32 14.28 6.23
N ASP A 37 9.23 13.60 6.90
CA ASP A 37 8.93 12.71 8.03
C ASP A 37 9.25 13.32 9.40
N ALA A 38 9.58 14.60 9.49
CA ALA A 38 10.03 15.25 10.74
C ALA A 38 9.05 15.06 11.92
N THR A 39 7.76 14.91 11.63
CA THR A 39 6.71 14.67 12.63
C THR A 39 6.17 13.24 12.63
N ALA A 40 6.77 12.32 11.87
CA ALA A 40 6.27 10.96 11.69
C ALA A 40 6.32 10.14 12.99
N ARG A 41 5.44 9.13 13.09
CA ARG A 41 5.28 8.29 14.29
C ARG A 41 6.59 7.61 14.70
N HIS A 42 7.43 7.16 13.76
CA HIS A 42 8.70 6.50 14.08
C HIS A 42 9.71 7.47 14.70
N VAL A 43 9.67 8.76 14.33
CA VAL A 43 10.52 9.80 14.93
C VAL A 43 10.14 10.02 16.39
N ALA A 44 8.82 10.13 16.67
CA ALA A 44 8.31 10.27 18.04
C ALA A 44 8.49 8.99 18.87
N ALA A 45 8.54 7.81 18.23
CA ALA A 45 8.68 6.53 18.93
C ALA A 45 10.12 6.23 19.36
N ALA A 46 11.14 6.77 18.68
CA ALA A 46 12.55 6.50 18.96
C ALA A 46 13.08 7.28 20.18
N ASP A 47 14.18 6.79 20.76
CA ASP A 47 14.86 7.49 21.85
C ASP A 47 15.69 8.69 21.35
N LEU A 48 16.13 8.65 20.10
CA LEU A 48 16.84 9.71 19.38
C LEU A 48 16.43 9.69 17.91
N ALA A 49 16.40 10.86 17.27
CA ALA A 49 16.13 10.98 15.85
C ALA A 49 17.12 11.92 15.16
N VAL A 50 17.52 11.61 13.92
CA VAL A 50 18.50 12.33 13.12
C VAL A 50 17.95 12.67 11.75
N ALA A 51 17.94 13.95 11.39
CA ALA A 51 17.61 14.39 10.04
C ALA A 51 18.72 13.94 9.05
N ILE A 52 18.32 13.36 7.92
CA ILE A 52 19.22 12.81 6.89
C ILE A 52 19.09 13.48 5.52
N GLY A 53 18.21 14.48 5.37
CA GLY A 53 18.07 15.24 4.15
C GLY A 53 16.63 15.58 3.77
N PRO A 54 16.45 16.13 2.55
CA PRO A 54 15.13 16.54 2.04
C PRO A 54 14.22 15.35 1.73
N ALA A 55 12.96 15.63 1.35
CA ALA A 55 11.94 14.62 1.10
C ALA A 55 12.32 13.54 0.07
N PRO A 56 12.92 13.86 -1.11
CA PRO A 56 13.24 12.84 -2.10
C PRO A 56 14.11 11.71 -1.52
N ALA A 57 13.69 10.47 -1.71
CA ALA A 57 14.36 9.29 -1.13
C ALA A 57 15.85 9.20 -1.51
N ARG A 58 16.22 9.55 -2.74
CA ARG A 58 17.60 9.53 -3.23
C ARG A 58 18.53 10.45 -2.42
N ASP A 59 17.98 11.53 -1.88
CA ASP A 59 18.73 12.57 -1.16
C ASP A 59 18.66 12.35 0.37
N SER A 60 17.90 11.38 0.84
CA SER A 60 17.67 11.02 2.24
C SER A 60 17.84 9.53 2.52
N TYR A 61 16.78 8.73 2.46
CA TYR A 61 16.78 7.29 2.82
C TYR A 61 17.64 6.40 1.91
N LEU A 62 17.96 6.83 0.70
CA LEU A 62 18.89 6.16 -0.23
C LEU A 62 20.28 6.79 -0.22
N ASN A 63 20.52 7.83 0.59
CA ASN A 63 21.81 8.50 0.72
C ASN A 63 22.70 7.76 1.72
N ILE A 64 23.51 6.80 1.24
CA ILE A 64 24.40 5.98 2.06
C ILE A 64 25.28 6.84 2.98
N PRO A 65 26.02 7.87 2.49
CA PRO A 65 26.82 8.72 3.35
C PRO A 65 26.05 9.37 4.50
N ALA A 66 24.82 9.86 4.25
CA ALA A 66 24.01 10.51 5.29
C ALA A 66 23.58 9.54 6.39
N VAL A 67 23.17 8.31 6.02
CA VAL A 67 22.77 7.29 6.98
C VAL A 67 23.94 6.76 7.78
N VAL A 68 25.12 6.53 7.15
CA VAL A 68 26.33 6.10 7.83
C VAL A 68 26.83 7.18 8.80
N ASP A 69 26.84 8.47 8.41
CA ASP A 69 27.19 9.58 9.29
C ASP A 69 26.26 9.66 10.51
N ALA A 70 24.95 9.50 10.30
CA ALA A 70 23.98 9.45 11.39
C ALA A 70 24.29 8.32 12.38
N ALA A 71 24.66 7.12 11.92
CA ALA A 71 25.03 6.01 12.77
C ALA A 71 26.31 6.31 13.59
N VAL A 72 27.35 6.83 12.95
CA VAL A 72 28.61 7.18 13.61
C VAL A 72 28.41 8.29 14.64
N ARG A 73 27.71 9.36 14.29
CA ARG A 73 27.46 10.53 15.19
C ARG A 73 26.66 10.17 16.42
N THR A 74 25.75 9.22 16.30
CA THR A 74 24.89 8.78 17.43
C THR A 74 25.54 7.68 18.27
N GLY A 75 26.69 7.14 17.84
CA GLY A 75 27.36 6.03 18.50
C GLY A 75 26.58 4.72 18.34
N ALA A 76 25.75 4.58 17.30
CA ALA A 76 25.05 3.33 17.02
C ALA A 76 26.06 2.22 16.68
N GLN A 77 25.93 1.10 17.35
CA GLN A 77 26.81 -0.06 17.18
C GLN A 77 26.35 -0.94 16.01
N ALA A 78 25.06 -0.86 15.68
CA ALA A 78 24.45 -1.58 14.59
C ALA A 78 23.35 -0.78 13.90
N VAL A 79 23.03 -1.14 12.65
CA VAL A 79 21.98 -0.55 11.85
C VAL A 79 21.00 -1.62 11.39
N HIS A 80 19.70 -1.45 11.70
CA HIS A 80 18.63 -2.27 11.16
C HIS A 80 18.04 -1.61 9.92
N PRO A 81 18.12 -2.23 8.73
CA PRO A 81 17.69 -1.59 7.49
C PRO A 81 16.17 -1.66 7.23
N GLY A 82 15.43 -2.46 8.01
CA GLY A 82 14.02 -2.78 7.70
C GLY A 82 13.85 -3.54 6.39
N TYR A 83 12.98 -3.04 5.52
CA TYR A 83 12.80 -3.51 4.14
C TYR A 83 12.71 -2.32 3.17
N GLY A 84 12.93 -2.55 1.86
CA GLY A 84 13.03 -1.47 0.88
C GLY A 84 14.26 -0.59 1.10
N PHE A 85 14.32 0.55 0.44
CA PHE A 85 15.46 1.49 0.48
C PHE A 85 16.83 0.79 0.37
N LEU A 86 17.64 0.83 1.42
CA LEU A 86 19.01 0.29 1.45
C LEU A 86 19.10 -1.14 1.99
N SER A 87 17.99 -1.81 2.29
CA SER A 87 17.99 -3.11 2.96
C SER A 87 18.65 -4.25 2.17
N GLU A 88 18.66 -4.17 0.85
CA GLU A 88 19.32 -5.14 -0.06
C GLU A 88 20.46 -4.50 -0.83
N ASN A 89 21.04 -3.41 -0.31
CA ASN A 89 22.14 -2.69 -0.94
C ASN A 89 23.49 -3.16 -0.37
N SER A 90 24.27 -3.83 -1.21
CA SER A 90 25.59 -4.36 -0.82
C SER A 90 26.61 -3.28 -0.46
N ASP A 91 26.55 -2.12 -1.13
CA ASP A 91 27.46 -1.01 -0.89
C ASP A 91 27.19 -0.35 0.47
N PHE A 92 25.89 -0.27 0.85
CA PHE A 92 25.51 0.20 2.18
C PHE A 92 26.03 -0.72 3.29
N ALA A 93 25.84 -2.03 3.15
CA ALA A 93 26.35 -3.00 4.10
C ALA A 93 27.89 -2.93 4.23
N ALA A 94 28.60 -2.78 3.10
CA ALA A 94 30.07 -2.61 3.07
C ALA A 94 30.51 -1.28 3.70
N ALA A 95 29.78 -0.17 3.45
CA ALA A 95 30.10 1.13 4.03
C ALA A 95 29.94 1.15 5.56
N LEU A 96 28.88 0.52 6.09
CA LEU A 96 28.72 0.33 7.54
C LEU A 96 29.86 -0.46 8.16
N GLY A 97 30.23 -1.62 7.54
CA GLY A 97 31.35 -2.42 7.98
C GLY A 97 32.67 -1.63 8.01
N SER A 98 32.91 -0.79 6.99
CA SER A 98 34.08 0.08 6.92
C SER A 98 34.09 1.16 8.02
N ALA A 99 32.90 1.59 8.46
CA ALA A 99 32.73 2.53 9.57
C ALA A 99 32.75 1.86 10.95
N GLY A 100 32.92 0.53 11.03
CA GLY A 100 32.92 -0.23 12.29
C GLY A 100 31.52 -0.40 12.87
N VAL A 101 30.46 -0.26 12.08
CA VAL A 101 29.06 -0.42 12.45
C VAL A 101 28.51 -1.73 11.87
N THR A 102 27.84 -2.53 12.69
CA THR A 102 27.29 -3.82 12.27
C THR A 102 26.03 -3.61 11.43
N PHE A 103 25.99 -4.18 10.23
CA PHE A 103 24.75 -4.30 9.44
C PHE A 103 23.89 -5.44 10.00
N ILE A 104 22.67 -5.17 10.46
CA ILE A 104 21.73 -6.21 10.92
C ILE A 104 21.05 -6.83 9.69
N GLY A 105 21.72 -7.82 9.13
CA GLY A 105 21.33 -8.48 7.89
C GLY A 105 22.39 -9.49 7.46
N PRO A 106 22.28 -10.02 6.22
CA PRO A 106 23.21 -11.01 5.69
C PRO A 106 24.55 -10.40 5.29
N PRO A 107 25.57 -11.27 5.02
CA PRO A 107 26.85 -10.81 4.50
C PRO A 107 26.70 -10.18 3.09
N VAL A 108 27.61 -9.25 2.78
CA VAL A 108 27.65 -8.54 1.47
C VAL A 108 27.61 -9.51 0.29
N SER A 109 28.36 -10.63 0.39
CA SER A 109 28.41 -11.68 -0.65
C SER A 109 27.04 -12.33 -0.91
N ALA A 110 26.24 -12.55 0.12
CA ALA A 110 24.91 -13.12 -0.02
C ALA A 110 23.96 -12.14 -0.72
N ILE A 111 24.03 -10.84 -0.35
CA ILE A 111 23.25 -9.79 -1.02
C ILE A 111 23.59 -9.72 -2.52
N GLN A 112 24.88 -9.72 -2.85
CA GLN A 112 25.35 -9.64 -4.24
C GLN A 112 24.93 -10.87 -5.05
N THR A 113 25.12 -12.08 -4.50
CA THR A 113 24.79 -13.33 -5.20
C THR A 113 23.28 -13.44 -5.44
N MET A 114 22.47 -13.15 -4.43
CA MET A 114 21.00 -13.28 -4.54
C MET A 114 20.35 -12.11 -5.29
N GLY A 115 21.02 -10.97 -5.39
CA GLY A 115 20.57 -9.83 -6.19
C GLY A 115 20.65 -10.05 -7.71
N ASP A 116 21.49 -10.98 -8.17
CA ASP A 116 21.56 -11.41 -9.58
C ASP A 116 20.75 -12.71 -9.77
N LYS A 117 19.65 -12.64 -10.49
CA LYS A 117 18.73 -13.79 -10.69
C LYS A 117 19.39 -14.98 -11.38
N ILE A 118 20.31 -14.75 -12.31
CA ILE A 118 21.02 -15.82 -13.01
C ILE A 118 22.03 -16.50 -12.08
N ALA A 119 22.82 -15.68 -11.36
CA ALA A 119 23.76 -16.18 -10.38
C ALA A 119 23.08 -16.94 -9.24
N ALA A 120 21.98 -16.38 -8.71
CA ALA A 120 21.17 -17.01 -7.67
C ALA A 120 20.67 -18.40 -8.11
N LYS A 121 20.07 -18.51 -9.30
CA LYS A 121 19.58 -19.80 -9.85
C LYS A 121 20.69 -20.82 -10.02
N GLY A 122 21.83 -20.41 -10.55
CA GLY A 122 22.99 -21.28 -10.70
C GLY A 122 23.46 -21.80 -9.34
N THR A 123 23.58 -20.92 -8.36
CA THR A 123 24.02 -21.23 -7.01
C THR A 123 23.06 -22.21 -6.30
N VAL A 124 21.75 -21.91 -6.27
CA VAL A 124 20.78 -22.76 -5.57
C VAL A 124 20.58 -24.12 -6.27
N SER A 125 20.64 -24.16 -7.61
CA SER A 125 20.55 -25.40 -8.37
C SER A 125 21.70 -26.35 -8.06
N ALA A 126 22.90 -25.82 -7.83
CA ALA A 126 24.08 -26.63 -7.42
C ALA A 126 23.88 -27.27 -6.04
N PHE A 127 23.02 -26.72 -5.19
CA PHE A 127 22.61 -27.27 -3.89
C PHE A 127 21.38 -28.20 -3.99
N GLY A 128 20.87 -28.48 -5.19
CA GLY A 128 19.72 -29.37 -5.41
C GLY A 128 18.36 -28.71 -5.23
N VAL A 129 18.31 -27.40 -5.08
CA VAL A 129 17.03 -26.66 -5.00
C VAL A 129 16.38 -26.61 -6.38
N PRO A 130 15.11 -27.02 -6.52
CA PRO A 130 14.41 -27.00 -7.81
C PRO A 130 14.27 -25.56 -8.34
N VAL A 131 14.67 -25.35 -9.59
CA VAL A 131 14.47 -24.09 -10.33
C VAL A 131 13.49 -24.29 -11.47
N VAL A 132 12.77 -23.24 -11.88
CA VAL A 132 11.87 -23.32 -13.03
C VAL A 132 12.67 -23.78 -14.27
N PRO A 133 12.22 -24.82 -14.99
CA PRO A 133 12.86 -25.25 -16.21
C PRO A 133 12.99 -24.10 -17.21
N GLY A 134 14.20 -23.89 -17.72
CA GLY A 134 14.50 -22.76 -18.59
C GLY A 134 15.96 -22.67 -18.97
N ILE A 135 16.34 -21.57 -19.60
CA ILE A 135 17.72 -21.22 -19.89
C ILE A 135 18.06 -19.88 -19.25
N ALA A 136 19.02 -19.89 -18.33
CA ALA A 136 19.45 -18.72 -17.56
C ALA A 136 20.98 -18.71 -17.50
N ARG A 137 21.61 -18.02 -18.45
CA ARG A 137 23.06 -17.75 -18.49
C ARG A 137 23.36 -16.38 -19.08
N PRO A 138 24.42 -15.69 -18.68
CA PRO A 138 24.79 -14.40 -19.26
C PRO A 138 25.11 -14.51 -20.76
N GLY A 139 24.84 -13.41 -21.49
CA GLY A 139 25.26 -13.26 -22.88
C GLY A 139 24.50 -14.08 -23.93
N LEU A 140 23.31 -14.59 -23.59
CA LEU A 140 22.45 -15.27 -24.56
C LEU A 140 21.98 -14.33 -25.67
N THR A 141 22.16 -14.77 -26.91
CA THR A 141 21.61 -14.12 -28.10
C THR A 141 20.11 -14.44 -28.25
N ASP A 142 19.40 -13.64 -29.04
CA ASP A 142 17.99 -13.90 -29.33
C ASP A 142 17.78 -15.23 -30.06
N ASP A 143 18.68 -15.61 -30.95
CA ASP A 143 18.62 -16.93 -31.65
C ASP A 143 18.78 -18.09 -30.65
N GLU A 144 19.68 -18.00 -29.68
CA GLU A 144 19.85 -19.02 -28.62
C GLU A 144 18.60 -19.10 -27.71
N LEU A 145 17.98 -17.95 -27.38
CA LEU A 145 16.74 -17.91 -26.62
C LEU A 145 15.57 -18.53 -27.41
N ILE A 146 15.46 -18.24 -28.69
CA ILE A 146 14.42 -18.84 -29.57
C ILE A 146 14.59 -20.35 -29.65
N ALA A 147 15.82 -20.84 -29.87
CA ALA A 147 16.09 -22.27 -29.89
C ALA A 147 15.77 -22.97 -28.57
N ALA A 148 16.15 -22.35 -27.45
CA ALA A 148 15.84 -22.87 -26.12
C ALA A 148 14.33 -22.90 -25.81
N ALA A 149 13.55 -21.96 -26.33
CA ALA A 149 12.11 -21.93 -26.13
C ALA A 149 11.39 -23.14 -26.73
N GLU A 150 11.91 -23.69 -27.84
CA GLU A 150 11.36 -24.90 -28.44
C GLU A 150 11.59 -26.14 -27.55
N GLU A 151 12.72 -26.21 -26.85
CA GLU A 151 13.03 -27.28 -25.90
C GLU A 151 12.26 -27.15 -24.58
N ILE A 152 12.09 -25.91 -24.07
CA ILE A 152 11.36 -25.62 -22.84
C ILE A 152 9.86 -25.92 -23.01
N GLY A 153 9.32 -25.63 -24.21
CA GLY A 153 7.89 -25.74 -24.53
C GLY A 153 7.08 -24.47 -24.11
N TYR A 154 6.14 -24.10 -24.98
CA TYR A 154 5.27 -22.94 -24.75
C TYR A 154 4.10 -23.27 -23.83
N PRO A 155 3.58 -22.28 -23.06
CA PRO A 155 4.03 -20.89 -23.00
C PRO A 155 5.35 -20.72 -22.25
N VAL A 156 6.16 -19.73 -22.71
CA VAL A 156 7.42 -19.34 -22.04
C VAL A 156 7.30 -17.93 -21.46
N LEU A 157 8.10 -17.65 -20.45
CA LEU A 157 8.21 -16.33 -19.82
C LEU A 157 9.60 -15.75 -20.12
N VAL A 158 9.63 -14.61 -20.82
CA VAL A 158 10.84 -13.81 -21.03
C VAL A 158 11.05 -12.95 -19.79
N LYS A 159 12.25 -12.99 -19.22
CA LYS A 159 12.57 -12.26 -17.98
C LYS A 159 13.89 -11.50 -18.10
N PRO A 160 13.97 -10.24 -17.61
CA PRO A 160 15.24 -9.55 -17.38
C PRO A 160 16.03 -10.20 -16.26
N SER A 161 17.37 -10.22 -16.37
CA SER A 161 18.27 -10.67 -15.30
C SER A 161 18.29 -9.69 -14.12
N ALA A 162 18.32 -8.39 -14.43
CA ALA A 162 18.29 -7.31 -13.45
C ALA A 162 16.86 -6.85 -13.15
N GLY A 163 16.66 -6.26 -11.95
CA GLY A 163 15.39 -5.66 -11.52
C GLY A 163 14.43 -6.63 -10.83
N GLY A 164 13.32 -6.07 -10.34
CA GLY A 164 12.29 -6.77 -9.56
C GLY A 164 10.88 -6.30 -9.91
N GLY A 165 9.86 -6.85 -9.21
CA GLY A 165 8.47 -6.43 -9.38
C GLY A 165 7.83 -6.71 -10.74
N GLY A 166 8.39 -7.66 -11.53
CA GLY A 166 7.79 -8.09 -12.80
C GLY A 166 7.99 -7.14 -13.99
N LYS A 167 8.69 -6.01 -13.81
CA LYS A 167 8.94 -5.05 -14.89
C LYS A 167 9.79 -5.69 -16.01
N GLY A 168 9.35 -5.54 -17.27
CA GLY A 168 10.01 -6.12 -18.43
C GLY A 168 9.72 -7.60 -18.68
N MET A 169 8.96 -8.29 -17.83
CA MET A 169 8.54 -9.67 -18.07
C MET A 169 7.46 -9.76 -19.16
N ARG A 170 7.53 -10.81 -20.00
CA ARG A 170 6.57 -11.07 -21.06
C ARG A 170 6.25 -12.56 -21.19
N MET A 171 4.97 -12.89 -21.05
CA MET A 171 4.49 -14.22 -21.40
C MET A 171 4.34 -14.33 -22.92
N VAL A 172 4.84 -15.43 -23.48
CA VAL A 172 4.77 -15.73 -24.91
C VAL A 172 4.13 -17.10 -25.09
N GLU A 173 2.96 -17.11 -25.70
CA GLU A 173 2.17 -18.33 -25.91
C GLU A 173 2.54 -19.06 -27.20
N ARG A 174 3.01 -18.33 -28.21
CA ARG A 174 3.26 -18.87 -29.54
C ARG A 174 4.68 -18.56 -30.03
N PRO A 175 5.36 -19.49 -30.71
CA PRO A 175 6.71 -19.28 -31.24
C PRO A 175 6.85 -18.00 -32.08
N ALA A 176 5.85 -17.68 -32.90
CA ALA A 176 5.87 -16.51 -33.77
C ALA A 176 5.97 -15.17 -33.08
N ASP A 177 5.53 -15.09 -31.80
CA ASP A 177 5.49 -13.86 -31.04
C ASP A 177 6.81 -13.60 -30.25
N LEU A 178 7.67 -14.64 -30.10
CA LEU A 178 8.86 -14.57 -29.27
C LEU A 178 9.91 -13.55 -29.76
N PRO A 179 10.24 -13.45 -31.06
CA PRO A 179 11.25 -12.47 -31.50
C PRO A 179 10.88 -11.02 -31.17
N ALA A 180 9.62 -10.64 -31.37
CA ALA A 180 9.15 -9.30 -31.04
C ALA A 180 9.15 -9.03 -29.53
N ALA A 181 8.81 -10.06 -28.73
CA ALA A 181 8.83 -9.97 -27.27
C ALA A 181 10.26 -9.77 -26.73
N LEU A 182 11.27 -10.48 -27.28
CA LEU A 182 12.68 -10.34 -26.90
C LEU A 182 13.20 -8.93 -27.17
N VAL A 183 12.99 -8.39 -28.37
CA VAL A 183 13.41 -7.04 -28.76
C VAL A 183 12.80 -5.99 -27.82
N SER A 184 11.50 -6.13 -27.53
CA SER A 184 10.80 -5.20 -26.64
C SER A 184 11.29 -5.30 -25.19
N ALA A 185 11.50 -6.53 -24.68
CA ALA A 185 11.98 -6.76 -23.32
C ALA A 185 13.42 -6.23 -23.12
N ARG A 186 14.34 -6.43 -24.09
CA ARG A 186 15.71 -5.88 -24.01
C ARG A 186 15.70 -4.36 -23.93
N ARG A 187 14.93 -3.70 -24.80
CA ARG A 187 14.82 -2.23 -24.81
C ARG A 187 14.32 -1.69 -23.49
N GLU A 188 13.28 -2.30 -22.94
CA GLU A 188 12.70 -1.90 -21.65
C GLU A 188 13.67 -2.14 -20.49
N SER A 189 14.34 -3.31 -20.48
CA SER A 189 15.32 -3.67 -19.46
C SER A 189 16.53 -2.73 -19.47
N ALA A 190 17.09 -2.45 -20.65
CA ALA A 190 18.19 -1.50 -20.80
C ALA A 190 17.81 -0.09 -20.28
N ALA A 191 16.61 0.37 -20.61
CA ALA A 191 16.13 1.68 -20.19
C ALA A 191 15.88 1.76 -18.67
N ALA A 192 15.34 0.68 -18.07
CA ALA A 192 14.93 0.69 -16.66
C ALA A 192 16.07 0.32 -15.70
N PHE A 193 16.99 -0.57 -16.11
CA PHE A 193 17.98 -1.17 -15.21
C PHE A 193 19.43 -1.00 -15.70
N GLY A 194 19.64 -0.47 -16.92
CA GLY A 194 20.97 -0.37 -17.52
C GLY A 194 21.56 -1.71 -17.98
N ASP A 195 20.78 -2.79 -17.95
CA ASP A 195 21.17 -4.16 -18.34
C ASP A 195 20.08 -4.76 -19.23
N ASP A 196 20.46 -5.25 -20.41
CA ASP A 196 19.57 -5.85 -21.41
C ASP A 196 19.59 -7.39 -21.39
N THR A 197 20.26 -8.00 -20.41
CA THR A 197 20.36 -9.44 -20.27
C THR A 197 19.01 -10.07 -20.01
N LEU A 198 18.61 -11.01 -20.87
CA LEU A 198 17.36 -11.75 -20.75
C LEU A 198 17.62 -13.24 -20.55
N PHE A 199 16.64 -13.92 -19.96
CA PHE A 199 16.57 -15.37 -19.84
C PHE A 199 15.13 -15.85 -20.05
N LEU A 200 14.94 -17.15 -20.30
CA LEU A 200 13.63 -17.77 -20.50
C LEU A 200 13.34 -18.82 -19.46
N GLU A 201 12.06 -18.90 -19.08
CA GLU A 201 11.52 -19.92 -18.21
C GLU A 201 10.20 -20.48 -18.76
N ARG A 202 9.91 -21.75 -18.40
CA ARG A 202 8.58 -22.30 -18.57
C ARG A 202 7.56 -21.49 -17.78
N PHE A 203 6.45 -21.13 -18.39
CA PHE A 203 5.35 -20.47 -17.67
C PHE A 203 4.60 -21.51 -16.81
N VAL A 204 4.49 -21.21 -15.52
CA VAL A 204 3.74 -22.06 -14.58
C VAL A 204 2.27 -21.65 -14.62
N LEU A 205 1.40 -22.59 -14.95
CA LEU A 205 -0.05 -22.36 -15.04
C LEU A 205 -0.67 -22.26 -13.65
N ARG A 206 -1.63 -21.35 -13.50
CA ARG A 206 -2.30 -21.02 -12.21
C ARG A 206 -1.29 -20.92 -11.07
N PRO A 207 -0.34 -19.96 -11.17
CA PRO A 207 0.77 -19.89 -10.24
C PRO A 207 0.30 -19.41 -8.87
N ARG A 208 0.83 -20.08 -7.82
CA ARG A 208 0.75 -19.67 -6.43
C ARG A 208 2.11 -19.12 -6.02
N HIS A 209 2.09 -18.02 -5.30
CA HIS A 209 3.27 -17.41 -4.72
C HIS A 209 3.41 -17.89 -3.28
N ILE A 210 4.29 -18.85 -3.06
CA ILE A 210 4.60 -19.42 -1.75
C ILE A 210 6.00 -18.94 -1.36
N GLU A 211 6.16 -18.48 -0.15
CA GLU A 211 7.45 -18.05 0.35
C GLU A 211 7.76 -18.66 1.71
N VAL A 212 9.02 -18.93 1.98
CA VAL A 212 9.46 -19.59 3.21
C VAL A 212 10.35 -18.66 4.00
N GLN A 213 9.99 -18.41 5.26
CA GLN A 213 10.80 -17.64 6.18
C GLN A 213 11.97 -18.49 6.66
N VAL A 214 13.20 -18.04 6.43
CA VAL A 214 14.42 -18.65 6.99
C VAL A 214 15.03 -17.77 8.06
N LEU A 215 15.72 -18.41 9.00
CA LEU A 215 16.51 -17.76 10.02
C LEU A 215 17.85 -18.53 10.14
N ALA A 216 18.97 -17.81 10.02
CA ALA A 216 20.31 -18.40 9.97
C ALA A 216 21.28 -17.62 10.85
N ASP A 217 22.20 -18.32 11.54
CA ASP A 217 23.23 -17.70 12.38
C ASP A 217 24.63 -17.80 11.75
N GLY A 218 25.61 -17.12 12.35
CA GLY A 218 27.00 -17.15 11.92
C GLY A 218 27.75 -18.47 12.25
N TYR A 219 27.05 -19.49 12.77
CA TYR A 219 27.60 -20.79 13.15
C TYR A 219 27.13 -21.92 12.23
N GLY A 220 26.41 -21.60 11.18
CA GLY A 220 25.88 -22.55 10.19
C GLY A 220 24.57 -23.22 10.59
N ASN A 221 23.89 -22.76 11.64
CA ASN A 221 22.54 -23.21 11.94
C ASN A 221 21.56 -22.46 11.08
N VAL A 222 20.67 -23.19 10.39
CA VAL A 222 19.63 -22.66 9.53
C VAL A 222 18.33 -23.40 9.82
N VAL A 223 17.27 -22.66 10.09
CA VAL A 223 15.91 -23.19 10.27
C VAL A 223 14.91 -22.43 9.37
N HIS A 224 13.81 -23.07 9.06
CA HIS A 224 12.65 -22.39 8.46
C HIS A 224 11.50 -22.28 9.46
N LEU A 225 10.77 -21.17 9.41
CA LEU A 225 9.63 -20.87 10.29
C LEU A 225 8.29 -21.09 9.60
N GLY A 226 8.21 -22.01 8.66
CA GLY A 226 7.04 -22.26 7.83
C GLY A 226 6.97 -21.31 6.62
N GLU A 227 5.90 -21.50 5.88
CA GLU A 227 5.62 -20.76 4.66
C GLU A 227 4.50 -19.75 4.84
N ARG A 228 4.47 -18.79 3.92
CA ARG A 228 3.40 -17.84 3.69
C ARG A 228 2.84 -18.02 2.27
N GLU A 229 1.56 -17.76 2.13
CA GLU A 229 0.85 -17.65 0.87
C GLU A 229 0.69 -16.19 0.49
N CYS A 230 1.22 -15.76 -0.65
CA CYS A 230 1.23 -14.37 -1.10
C CYS A 230 0.61 -14.19 -2.49
N SER A 231 -0.30 -15.09 -2.89
CA SER A 231 -0.90 -15.09 -4.22
C SER A 231 -1.94 -13.99 -4.43
N LEU A 232 -2.49 -13.40 -3.36
CA LEU A 232 -3.45 -12.30 -3.47
C LEU A 232 -2.70 -10.98 -3.71
N GLN A 233 -2.38 -10.73 -4.99
CA GLN A 233 -1.58 -9.60 -5.43
C GLN A 233 -2.20 -8.96 -6.67
N ARG A 234 -1.97 -7.66 -6.85
CA ARG A 234 -2.35 -6.89 -8.03
C ARG A 234 -1.11 -6.24 -8.62
N ARG A 235 -0.86 -6.44 -9.92
CA ARG A 235 0.34 -5.91 -10.59
C ARG A 235 1.63 -6.18 -9.79
N HIS A 236 1.76 -7.40 -9.25
CA HIS A 236 2.86 -7.84 -8.38
C HIS A 236 2.97 -7.16 -7.00
N GLN A 237 1.99 -6.34 -6.61
CA GLN A 237 1.88 -5.78 -5.27
C GLN A 237 0.97 -6.68 -4.43
N LYS A 238 1.52 -7.26 -3.38
CA LYS A 238 0.78 -8.10 -2.43
C LYS A 238 -0.25 -7.25 -1.67
N VAL A 239 -1.45 -7.79 -1.46
CA VAL A 239 -2.57 -7.11 -0.78
C VAL A 239 -3.01 -7.88 0.46
N ILE A 240 -3.08 -9.21 0.35
CA ILE A 240 -3.42 -10.12 1.46
C ILE A 240 -2.41 -11.26 1.45
N GLU A 241 -1.85 -11.55 2.62
CA GLU A 241 -0.93 -12.65 2.87
C GLU A 241 -1.41 -13.51 4.03
N GLU A 242 -1.09 -14.79 4.01
CA GLU A 242 -1.50 -15.70 5.07
C GLU A 242 -0.43 -16.75 5.43
N ALA A 243 -0.45 -17.23 6.66
CA ALA A 243 0.38 -18.32 7.14
C ALA A 243 -0.45 -19.26 8.06
N PRO A 244 -0.30 -20.58 7.86
CA PRO A 244 0.36 -21.28 6.76
C PRO A 244 -0.45 -21.23 5.45
N SER A 245 0.15 -21.62 4.32
CA SER A 245 -0.56 -21.70 3.03
C SER A 245 -1.67 -22.78 3.09
N PRO A 246 -2.89 -22.49 2.62
CA PRO A 246 -3.95 -23.46 2.50
C PRO A 246 -3.72 -24.50 1.38
N LEU A 247 -2.69 -24.28 0.52
CA LEU A 247 -2.36 -25.18 -0.58
C LEU A 247 -1.53 -26.40 -0.13
N LEU A 248 -0.56 -26.18 0.78
CA LEU A 248 0.47 -27.16 1.05
C LEU A 248 0.07 -28.19 2.11
N ASP A 249 0.27 -29.46 1.81
CA ASP A 249 0.24 -30.51 2.81
C ASP A 249 1.54 -30.55 3.66
N ALA A 250 1.54 -31.32 4.72
CA ALA A 250 2.69 -31.39 5.64
C ALA A 250 3.97 -31.90 4.96
N ALA A 251 3.86 -32.82 3.99
CA ALA A 251 5.00 -33.40 3.30
C ALA A 251 5.63 -32.39 2.34
N THR A 252 4.82 -31.66 1.59
CA THR A 252 5.28 -30.60 0.69
C THR A 252 5.86 -29.42 1.48
N ARG A 253 5.21 -29.03 2.61
CA ARG A 253 5.74 -28.03 3.54
C ARG A 253 7.14 -28.38 4.04
N ALA A 254 7.37 -29.63 4.43
CA ALA A 254 8.67 -30.07 4.89
C ALA A 254 9.73 -30.00 3.77
N ARG A 255 9.37 -30.39 2.52
CA ARG A 255 10.29 -30.35 1.37
C ARG A 255 10.66 -28.92 0.95
N ILE A 256 9.67 -28.06 0.85
CA ILE A 256 9.89 -26.65 0.45
C ILE A 256 10.67 -25.90 1.54
N GLY A 257 10.40 -26.21 2.83
CA GLY A 257 11.16 -25.67 3.96
C GLY A 257 12.62 -26.10 3.93
N ALA A 258 12.90 -27.39 3.65
CA ALA A 258 14.26 -27.90 3.49
C ALA A 258 14.99 -27.20 2.32
N ALA A 259 14.32 -27.06 1.16
CA ALA A 259 14.88 -26.35 0.00
C ALA A 259 15.21 -24.88 0.31
N ALA A 260 14.36 -24.20 1.12
CA ALA A 260 14.63 -22.84 1.57
C ALA A 260 15.86 -22.77 2.50
N CYS A 261 16.01 -23.73 3.40
CA CYS A 261 17.23 -23.83 4.23
C CYS A 261 18.47 -24.09 3.39
N ASP A 262 18.39 -24.93 2.36
CA ASP A 262 19.52 -25.23 1.46
C ASP A 262 19.87 -23.99 0.60
N THR A 263 18.86 -23.20 0.19
CA THR A 263 19.08 -21.90 -0.43
C THR A 263 19.88 -20.97 0.47
N ALA A 264 19.51 -20.83 1.73
CA ALA A 264 20.25 -20.00 2.69
C ALA A 264 21.69 -20.50 2.91
N ARG A 265 21.89 -21.82 3.01
CA ARG A 265 23.23 -22.44 3.13
C ARG A 265 24.11 -22.19 1.92
N SER A 266 23.52 -22.15 0.72
CA SER A 266 24.27 -21.98 -0.54
C SER A 266 25.01 -20.64 -0.65
N VAL A 267 24.69 -19.66 0.20
CA VAL A 267 25.31 -18.33 0.25
C VAL A 267 25.80 -17.93 1.65
N ASP A 268 25.98 -18.89 2.55
CA ASP A 268 26.38 -18.63 3.94
C ASP A 268 25.53 -17.53 4.60
N TYR A 269 24.21 -17.61 4.42
CA TYR A 269 23.26 -16.60 4.87
C TYR A 269 23.26 -16.44 6.38
N THR A 270 23.09 -15.20 6.86
CA THR A 270 22.86 -14.89 8.28
C THR A 270 21.71 -13.90 8.45
N GLY A 271 20.99 -13.98 9.57
CA GLY A 271 19.81 -13.17 9.85
C GLY A 271 18.51 -13.79 9.35
N ALA A 272 17.46 -12.97 9.25
CA ALA A 272 16.17 -13.36 8.70
C ALA A 272 16.15 -13.09 7.20
N GLY A 273 15.69 -14.05 6.40
CA GLY A 273 15.52 -13.94 4.97
C GLY A 273 14.30 -14.73 4.51
N THR A 274 13.88 -14.52 3.27
CA THR A 274 12.73 -15.19 2.70
C THR A 274 13.08 -15.78 1.34
N VAL A 275 12.76 -17.04 1.16
CA VAL A 275 12.95 -17.72 -0.13
C VAL A 275 11.58 -17.86 -0.79
N GLU A 276 11.44 -17.26 -1.97
CA GLU A 276 10.21 -17.26 -2.74
C GLU A 276 10.19 -18.41 -3.75
N PHE A 277 9.05 -19.10 -3.80
CA PHE A 277 8.79 -20.21 -4.70
C PHE A 277 7.50 -19.99 -5.49
N ILE A 278 7.52 -20.44 -6.73
CA ILE A 278 6.32 -20.58 -7.55
C ILE A 278 5.85 -22.03 -7.51
N VAL A 279 4.55 -22.21 -7.26
CA VAL A 279 3.90 -23.52 -7.16
C VAL A 279 2.69 -23.51 -8.08
N SER A 280 2.47 -24.58 -8.86
CA SER A 280 1.22 -24.71 -9.62
C SER A 280 0.09 -25.14 -8.70
N ALA A 281 -1.07 -24.46 -8.74
CA ALA A 281 -2.26 -24.88 -8.02
C ALA A 281 -2.75 -26.29 -8.45
N ASP A 282 -2.42 -26.73 -9.68
CA ASP A 282 -2.78 -28.05 -10.22
C ASP A 282 -1.84 -29.16 -9.75
N ARG A 283 -0.60 -28.81 -9.38
CA ARG A 283 0.46 -29.73 -8.94
C ARG A 283 1.18 -29.15 -7.72
N PRO A 284 0.54 -29.13 -6.55
CA PRO A 284 1.07 -28.48 -5.36
C PRO A 284 2.33 -29.15 -4.80
N ASP A 285 2.66 -30.34 -5.24
CA ASP A 285 3.90 -31.07 -4.93
C ASP A 285 5.10 -30.65 -5.75
N GLU A 286 4.90 -29.88 -6.84
CA GLU A 286 5.97 -29.27 -7.66
C GLU A 286 6.14 -27.80 -7.28
N PHE A 287 7.31 -27.44 -6.77
CA PHE A 287 7.68 -26.08 -6.45
C PHE A 287 9.03 -25.72 -7.05
N PHE A 288 9.21 -24.45 -7.38
CA PHE A 288 10.42 -23.97 -8.03
C PHE A 288 10.87 -22.65 -7.40
N PHE A 289 12.16 -22.53 -7.13
CA PHE A 289 12.79 -21.29 -6.64
C PHE A 289 12.56 -20.15 -7.62
N MET A 290 12.15 -19.01 -7.10
CA MET A 290 12.04 -17.75 -7.84
C MET A 290 13.18 -16.79 -7.50
N GLU A 291 13.25 -16.40 -6.25
CA GLU A 291 14.26 -15.47 -5.72
C GLU A 291 14.40 -15.62 -4.20
N MET A 292 15.44 -15.00 -3.63
CA MET A 292 15.59 -14.86 -2.19
C MET A 292 15.65 -13.38 -1.83
N ASN A 293 14.73 -12.94 -0.99
CA ASN A 293 14.79 -11.62 -0.39
C ASN A 293 15.72 -11.64 0.82
N THR A 294 16.83 -10.91 0.71
CA THR A 294 17.92 -10.90 1.69
C THR A 294 17.68 -9.91 2.85
N ARG A 295 16.43 -9.81 3.27
CA ARG A 295 15.91 -8.86 4.28
C ARG A 295 14.69 -9.42 5.00
N LEU A 296 14.24 -8.69 6.00
CA LEU A 296 12.92 -8.90 6.58
C LEU A 296 11.82 -8.59 5.55
N GLN A 297 10.78 -9.41 5.46
CA GLN A 297 9.64 -9.19 4.57
C GLN A 297 8.58 -8.30 5.24
N VAL A 298 7.76 -7.64 4.42
CA VAL A 298 6.62 -6.84 4.89
C VAL A 298 5.67 -7.71 5.71
N GLU A 299 5.35 -8.89 5.19
CA GLU A 299 4.39 -9.89 5.69
C GLU A 299 4.94 -10.82 6.78
N HIS A 300 6.11 -10.47 7.38
CA HIS A 300 6.65 -11.25 8.51
C HIS A 300 5.68 -11.40 9.71
N PRO A 301 4.74 -10.48 9.95
CA PRO A 301 3.83 -10.59 11.08
C PRO A 301 3.00 -11.86 11.09
N VAL A 302 2.55 -12.37 9.93
CA VAL A 302 1.75 -13.62 9.92
C VAL A 302 2.57 -14.82 10.39
N THR A 303 3.87 -14.88 10.06
CA THR A 303 4.78 -15.90 10.57
C THR A 303 4.97 -15.76 12.07
N GLU A 304 5.19 -14.57 12.58
CA GLU A 304 5.33 -14.32 14.01
C GLU A 304 4.09 -14.70 14.80
N MET A 305 2.89 -14.41 14.26
CA MET A 305 1.62 -14.73 14.90
C MET A 305 1.38 -16.25 15.01
N VAL A 306 1.82 -17.04 14.02
CA VAL A 306 1.62 -18.51 14.07
C VAL A 306 2.77 -19.26 14.76
N THR A 307 3.97 -18.65 14.88
CA THR A 307 5.12 -19.31 15.51
C THR A 307 5.42 -18.80 16.93
N GLY A 308 4.99 -17.60 17.25
CA GLY A 308 5.31 -16.92 18.51
C GLY A 308 6.72 -16.35 18.59
N TRP A 309 7.50 -16.34 17.48
CA TRP A 309 8.87 -15.84 17.45
C TRP A 309 8.92 -14.41 16.87
N ASP A 310 9.61 -13.48 17.57
CA ASP A 310 9.89 -12.12 17.07
C ASP A 310 11.14 -12.16 16.16
N LEU A 311 10.93 -11.95 14.86
CA LEU A 311 12.00 -12.00 13.86
C LEU A 311 13.00 -10.85 14.00
N VAL A 312 12.55 -9.67 14.41
CA VAL A 312 13.43 -8.51 14.62
C VAL A 312 14.34 -8.75 15.83
N GLU A 313 13.81 -9.33 16.91
CA GLU A 313 14.64 -9.74 18.05
C GLU A 313 15.75 -10.70 17.60
N TRP A 314 15.40 -11.74 16.84
CA TRP A 314 16.37 -12.70 16.35
C TRP A 314 17.39 -12.09 15.38
N GLN A 315 16.97 -11.17 14.51
CA GLN A 315 17.91 -10.43 13.66
C GLN A 315 18.95 -9.67 14.49
N VAL A 316 18.52 -8.97 15.53
CA VAL A 316 19.42 -8.23 16.44
C VAL A 316 20.35 -9.16 17.20
N ARG A 317 19.84 -10.27 17.74
CA ARG A 317 20.63 -11.27 18.50
C ARG A 317 21.68 -11.95 17.63
N ILE A 318 21.29 -12.37 16.40
CA ILE A 318 22.23 -12.98 15.44
C ILE A 318 23.32 -11.99 15.03
N ALA A 319 22.94 -10.74 14.73
CA ALA A 319 23.92 -9.70 14.39
C ALA A 319 24.86 -9.36 15.55
N ALA A 320 24.44 -9.55 16.80
CA ALA A 320 25.26 -9.45 17.99
C ALA A 320 26.18 -10.67 18.20
N GLY A 321 26.13 -11.68 17.33
CA GLY A 321 26.97 -12.89 17.38
C GLY A 321 26.36 -14.02 18.24
N GLU A 322 25.07 -13.96 18.58
CA GLU A 322 24.45 -15.05 19.31
C GLU A 322 24.15 -16.24 18.37
N LYS A 323 24.28 -17.43 18.94
CA LYS A 323 23.92 -18.67 18.26
C LYS A 323 22.40 -18.89 18.33
N LEU A 324 21.82 -19.39 17.23
CA LEU A 324 20.45 -19.88 17.25
C LEU A 324 20.28 -20.99 18.29
N THR A 325 19.38 -20.77 19.23
CA THR A 325 19.02 -21.76 20.24
C THR A 325 17.76 -22.56 19.87
N ILE A 326 17.13 -22.19 18.74
CA ILE A 326 15.93 -22.81 18.19
C ILE A 326 16.38 -23.88 17.19
N GLY A 327 15.98 -25.13 17.39
CA GLY A 327 16.10 -26.18 16.39
C GLY A 327 14.86 -26.28 15.52
N GLN A 328 14.96 -26.93 14.36
CA GLN A 328 13.79 -27.11 13.46
C GLN A 328 12.63 -27.85 14.15
N ALA A 329 12.92 -28.76 15.07
CA ALA A 329 11.91 -29.51 15.83
C ALA A 329 11.14 -28.64 16.86
N ASP A 330 11.68 -27.50 17.24
CA ASP A 330 11.07 -26.58 18.21
C ASP A 330 10.06 -25.63 17.56
N ILE A 331 10.03 -25.61 16.22
CA ILE A 331 9.16 -24.72 15.45
C ILE A 331 7.83 -25.42 15.17
N ALA A 332 6.79 -24.90 15.77
CA ALA A 332 5.40 -25.34 15.55
C ALA A 332 4.57 -24.18 15.03
N LEU A 333 3.64 -24.47 14.12
CA LEU A 333 2.67 -23.50 13.60
C LEU A 333 1.38 -23.65 14.40
N HIS A 334 0.93 -22.59 15.05
CA HIS A 334 -0.26 -22.56 15.89
C HIS A 334 -1.35 -21.69 15.25
N GLY A 335 -2.47 -22.34 14.89
CA GLY A 335 -3.58 -21.62 14.26
C GLY A 335 -3.28 -21.17 12.85
N HIS A 336 -3.83 -20.01 12.49
CA HIS A 336 -3.71 -19.39 11.18
C HIS A 336 -3.71 -17.87 11.32
N ALA A 337 -2.86 -17.17 10.57
CA ALA A 337 -2.81 -15.71 10.56
C ALA A 337 -2.96 -15.19 9.13
N ILE A 338 -3.70 -14.11 8.98
CA ILE A 338 -3.93 -13.44 7.69
C ILE A 338 -3.68 -11.94 7.87
N GLU A 339 -2.88 -11.37 7.00
CA GLU A 339 -2.54 -9.95 6.97
C GLU A 339 -3.23 -9.28 5.78
N ALA A 340 -3.72 -8.07 5.98
CA ALA A 340 -4.10 -7.16 4.91
C ALA A 340 -3.24 -5.90 4.99
N ARG A 341 -2.69 -5.50 3.85
CA ARG A 341 -1.98 -4.22 3.72
C ARG A 341 -2.96 -3.10 3.47
N VAL A 342 -2.88 -2.06 4.28
CA VAL A 342 -3.67 -0.84 4.13
C VAL A 342 -2.86 0.17 3.33
N TYR A 343 -3.34 0.49 2.12
CA TYR A 343 -2.74 1.43 1.19
C TYR A 343 -3.59 2.70 1.04
N ALA A 344 -2.94 3.84 0.83
CA ALA A 344 -3.57 5.08 0.40
C ALA A 344 -3.88 4.99 -1.10
N GLU A 345 -4.92 4.26 -1.46
CA GLU A 345 -5.36 4.01 -2.84
C GLU A 345 -6.88 4.05 -2.90
N ASP A 346 -7.42 4.45 -4.05
CA ASP A 346 -8.87 4.46 -4.33
C ASP A 346 -9.25 3.31 -5.26
N PRO A 347 -9.71 2.17 -4.73
CA PRO A 347 -10.13 1.04 -5.54
C PRO A 347 -11.32 1.34 -6.46
N GLY A 348 -12.19 2.27 -6.07
CA GLY A 348 -13.34 2.69 -6.89
C GLY A 348 -12.94 3.47 -8.15
N ASN A 349 -11.75 4.10 -8.12
CA ASN A 349 -11.16 4.85 -9.21
C ASN A 349 -9.89 4.19 -9.76
N GLY A 350 -9.92 2.88 -10.01
CA GLY A 350 -8.81 2.15 -10.62
C GLY A 350 -7.54 2.06 -9.77
N PHE A 351 -7.67 2.20 -8.44
CA PHE A 351 -6.56 2.20 -7.46
C PHE A 351 -5.59 3.37 -7.65
N LEU A 352 -6.13 4.53 -7.99
CA LEU A 352 -5.33 5.74 -8.01
C LEU A 352 -4.77 6.02 -6.62
N PRO A 353 -3.49 6.41 -6.52
CA PRO A 353 -2.91 6.84 -5.27
C PRO A 353 -3.66 8.02 -4.68
N THR A 354 -3.91 7.98 -3.39
CA THR A 354 -4.53 9.06 -2.63
C THR A 354 -3.52 9.69 -1.68
N GLY A 355 -3.84 10.85 -1.12
CA GLY A 355 -2.98 11.53 -0.19
C GLY A 355 -3.71 12.68 0.50
N GLY A 356 -3.06 13.26 1.49
CA GLY A 356 -3.61 14.34 2.30
C GLY A 356 -3.27 14.18 3.77
N ASP A 357 -3.92 14.98 4.59
CA ASP A 357 -3.77 14.94 6.05
C ASP A 357 -4.66 13.84 6.64
N VAL A 358 -4.10 12.96 7.45
CA VAL A 358 -4.88 12.02 8.26
C VAL A 358 -5.54 12.80 9.40
N LEU A 359 -6.85 12.94 9.33
CA LEU A 359 -7.65 13.71 10.29
C LEU A 359 -7.91 12.92 11.56
N ALA A 360 -8.14 11.61 11.43
CA ALA A 360 -8.28 10.68 12.54
C ALA A 360 -7.80 9.29 12.09
N ALA A 361 -7.21 8.54 13.01
CA ALA A 361 -6.80 7.16 12.80
C ALA A 361 -7.17 6.32 14.04
N VAL A 362 -7.92 5.24 13.82
CA VAL A 362 -8.27 4.26 14.85
C VAL A 362 -7.68 2.92 14.44
N GLU A 363 -6.81 2.39 15.30
CA GLU A 363 -6.24 1.06 15.15
C GLU A 363 -7.12 0.06 15.92
N PRO A 364 -7.57 -1.04 15.31
CA PRO A 364 -8.34 -2.05 15.99
C PRO A 364 -7.48 -2.78 17.03
N ASP A 365 -8.09 -3.18 18.11
CA ASP A 365 -7.48 -4.03 19.13
C ASP A 365 -8.35 -5.24 19.43
N GLY A 366 -7.80 -6.25 20.13
CA GLY A 366 -8.53 -7.41 20.56
C GLY A 366 -7.74 -8.71 20.45
N ALA A 367 -8.35 -9.79 20.93
CA ALA A 367 -7.73 -11.10 20.89
C ALA A 367 -7.49 -11.56 19.44
N GLY A 368 -6.25 -11.87 19.10
CA GLY A 368 -5.86 -12.32 17.77
C GLY A 368 -5.69 -11.18 16.76
N VAL A 369 -5.81 -9.91 17.15
CA VAL A 369 -5.58 -8.76 16.28
C VAL A 369 -4.18 -8.19 16.54
N ARG A 370 -3.47 -7.87 15.46
CA ARG A 370 -2.21 -7.09 15.49
C ARG A 370 -2.26 -6.03 14.43
N VAL A 371 -1.76 -4.85 14.78
CA VAL A 371 -1.58 -3.74 13.84
C VAL A 371 -0.14 -3.26 13.88
N ASP A 372 0.51 -3.21 12.72
CA ASP A 372 1.77 -2.52 12.53
C ASP A 372 1.49 -1.29 11.66
N SER A 373 1.61 -0.09 12.22
CA SER A 373 1.16 1.15 11.60
C SER A 373 2.14 2.31 11.83
N GLY A 374 2.25 3.16 10.82
CA GLY A 374 2.93 4.45 10.89
C GLY A 374 2.00 5.65 11.11
N LEU A 375 0.67 5.42 11.25
CA LEU A 375 -0.35 6.45 11.27
C LEU A 375 -0.63 7.00 12.67
N PHE A 376 -1.02 8.26 12.69
CA PHE A 376 -1.73 8.95 13.78
C PHE A 376 -2.43 10.20 13.20
N ALA A 377 -3.32 10.81 13.95
CA ALA A 377 -3.96 12.06 13.51
C ALA A 377 -2.91 13.18 13.34
N GLY A 378 -2.87 13.80 12.15
CA GLY A 378 -1.86 14.77 11.73
C GLY A 378 -0.72 14.18 10.88
N THR A 379 -0.71 12.86 10.60
CA THR A 379 0.19 12.29 9.59
C THR A 379 -0.15 12.85 8.21
N VAL A 380 0.85 13.31 7.46
CA VAL A 380 0.69 13.73 6.07
C VAL A 380 1.07 12.59 5.14
N VAL A 381 0.12 12.13 4.34
CA VAL A 381 0.35 11.12 3.29
C VAL A 381 0.71 11.85 2.00
N GLY A 382 1.99 11.85 1.66
CA GLY A 382 2.54 12.46 0.46
C GLY A 382 2.79 11.46 -0.66
N SER A 383 3.35 11.94 -1.77
CA SER A 383 3.72 11.14 -2.95
C SER A 383 5.18 10.71 -3.00
N ASP A 384 6.00 11.13 -2.02
CA ASP A 384 7.45 10.88 -2.03
C ASP A 384 7.82 9.42 -1.76
N TYR A 385 6.94 8.67 -1.11
CA TYR A 385 7.20 7.30 -0.60
C TYR A 385 6.08 6.34 -0.96
N ASP A 386 6.27 5.06 -0.58
CA ASP A 386 5.29 3.98 -0.78
C ASP A 386 3.96 4.32 -0.09
N PRO A 387 2.80 4.05 -0.73
CA PRO A 387 1.46 4.36 -0.19
C PRO A 387 1.02 3.47 0.98
N MET A 388 1.82 2.47 1.39
CA MET A 388 1.46 1.58 2.48
C MET A 388 1.47 2.33 3.81
N LEU A 389 0.31 2.35 4.46
CA LEU A 389 0.06 3.08 5.70
C LEU A 389 0.19 2.20 6.94
N ALA A 390 -0.34 0.99 6.84
CA ALA A 390 -0.41 0.03 7.94
C ALA A 390 -0.60 -1.40 7.43
N LYS A 391 -0.42 -2.36 8.34
CA LYS A 391 -0.78 -3.76 8.18
C LYS A 391 -1.72 -4.15 9.31
N VAL A 392 -2.83 -4.78 8.97
CA VAL A 392 -3.79 -5.35 9.94
C VAL A 392 -3.74 -6.85 9.82
N VAL A 393 -3.51 -7.54 10.94
CA VAL A 393 -3.34 -9.00 10.99
C VAL A 393 -4.40 -9.61 11.88
N GLY A 394 -5.11 -10.61 11.37
CA GLY A 394 -6.06 -11.41 12.11
C GLY A 394 -5.54 -12.83 12.33
N HIS A 395 -5.48 -13.29 13.57
CA HIS A 395 -5.11 -14.65 13.96
C HIS A 395 -6.32 -15.41 14.51
N GLY A 396 -6.41 -16.70 14.23
CA GLY A 396 -7.43 -17.59 14.74
C GLY A 396 -6.93 -19.03 14.93
N ALA A 397 -7.74 -19.86 15.60
CA ALA A 397 -7.41 -21.27 15.78
C ALA A 397 -7.35 -22.06 14.45
N ASP A 398 -8.03 -21.54 13.43
CA ASP A 398 -8.06 -22.05 12.07
C ASP A 398 -8.21 -20.90 11.07
N ARG A 399 -8.11 -21.20 9.77
CA ARG A 399 -8.19 -20.20 8.69
C ARG A 399 -9.53 -19.45 8.69
N ALA A 400 -10.64 -20.14 8.94
CA ALA A 400 -11.96 -19.50 8.96
C ALA A 400 -12.09 -18.52 10.14
N ALA A 401 -11.51 -18.82 11.28
CA ALA A 401 -11.45 -17.93 12.42
C ALA A 401 -10.55 -16.72 12.11
N ALA A 402 -9.38 -16.93 11.49
CA ALA A 402 -8.48 -15.84 11.10
C ALA A 402 -9.12 -14.87 10.09
N LEU A 403 -9.84 -15.39 9.06
CA LEU A 403 -10.61 -14.57 8.11
C LEU A 403 -11.63 -13.68 8.82
N ARG A 404 -12.42 -14.25 9.76
CA ARG A 404 -13.40 -13.47 10.54
C ARG A 404 -12.75 -12.43 11.44
N THR A 405 -11.62 -12.79 12.07
CA THR A 405 -10.87 -11.86 12.93
C THR A 405 -10.35 -10.68 12.13
N LEU A 406 -9.77 -10.95 10.93
CA LEU A 406 -9.25 -9.90 10.07
C LEU A 406 -10.36 -9.01 9.50
N ASP A 407 -11.47 -9.59 8.99
CA ASP A 407 -12.59 -8.79 8.47
C ASP A 407 -13.15 -7.86 9.54
N ARG A 408 -13.32 -8.36 10.77
CA ARG A 408 -13.76 -7.52 11.90
C ARG A 408 -12.74 -6.44 12.23
N ALA A 409 -11.46 -6.78 12.30
CA ALA A 409 -10.41 -5.80 12.57
C ALA A 409 -10.38 -4.70 11.50
N LEU A 410 -10.53 -5.05 10.21
CA LEU A 410 -10.65 -4.08 9.13
C LEU A 410 -11.93 -3.23 9.24
N ALA A 411 -13.03 -3.82 9.68
CA ALA A 411 -14.28 -3.07 9.93
C ALA A 411 -14.13 -2.05 11.06
N ASP A 412 -13.32 -2.34 12.05
CA ASP A 412 -13.05 -1.47 13.21
C ASP A 412 -11.88 -0.50 12.95
N THR A 413 -11.19 -0.63 11.79
CA THR A 413 -10.12 0.29 11.38
C THR A 413 -10.72 1.56 10.77
N ALA A 414 -10.31 2.73 11.25
CA ALA A 414 -10.66 4.00 10.64
C ALA A 414 -9.41 4.81 10.25
N VAL A 415 -9.38 5.28 9.01
CA VAL A 415 -8.41 6.27 8.52
C VAL A 415 -9.21 7.35 7.81
N LEU A 416 -9.33 8.52 8.43
CA LEU A 416 -10.12 9.64 7.90
C LEU A 416 -9.19 10.71 7.34
N GLY A 417 -9.60 11.35 6.24
CA GLY A 417 -8.82 12.35 5.51
C GLY A 417 -8.15 11.80 4.25
N VAL A 418 -7.96 10.46 4.18
CA VAL A 418 -7.35 9.76 3.04
C VAL A 418 -8.19 8.56 2.68
N VAL A 419 -8.45 8.37 1.38
CA VAL A 419 -9.14 7.15 0.90
C VAL A 419 -8.16 5.97 0.95
N THR A 420 -8.64 4.80 1.37
CA THR A 420 -7.84 3.58 1.53
C THR A 420 -8.49 2.38 0.85
N ASN A 421 -7.70 1.31 0.69
CA ASN A 421 -8.15 0.04 0.13
C ASN A 421 -8.86 -0.89 1.14
N ILE A 422 -9.22 -0.43 2.33
CA ILE A 422 -9.80 -1.27 3.40
C ILE A 422 -11.08 -1.97 2.94
N GLU A 423 -12.01 -1.26 2.28
CA GLU A 423 -13.25 -1.84 1.77
C GLU A 423 -13.00 -2.91 0.71
N PHE A 424 -12.00 -2.68 -0.16
CA PHE A 424 -11.57 -3.66 -1.15
C PHE A 424 -10.97 -4.91 -0.50
N ALA A 425 -10.15 -4.76 0.54
CA ALA A 425 -9.62 -5.90 1.29
C ALA A 425 -10.75 -6.73 1.90
N ARG A 426 -11.78 -6.10 2.49
CA ARG A 426 -12.96 -6.77 3.02
C ARG A 426 -13.80 -7.46 1.93
N PHE A 427 -13.95 -6.81 0.77
CA PHE A 427 -14.59 -7.42 -0.41
C PHE A 427 -13.87 -8.72 -0.82
N LEU A 428 -12.52 -8.72 -0.84
CA LEU A 428 -11.73 -9.92 -1.11
C LEU A 428 -11.90 -11.02 -0.05
N LEU A 429 -11.94 -10.66 1.24
CA LEU A 429 -12.15 -11.63 2.32
C LEU A 429 -13.52 -12.32 2.25
N ALA A 430 -14.51 -11.68 1.62
CA ALA A 430 -15.84 -12.24 1.38
C ALA A 430 -15.94 -13.06 0.08
N ASP A 431 -14.90 -13.05 -0.78
CA ASP A 431 -14.91 -13.81 -2.03
C ASP A 431 -14.94 -15.32 -1.79
N PRO A 432 -15.82 -16.09 -2.48
CA PRO A 432 -15.92 -17.54 -2.30
C PRO A 432 -14.64 -18.32 -2.61
N ASP A 433 -13.79 -17.83 -3.56
CA ASP A 433 -12.52 -18.48 -3.87
C ASP A 433 -11.48 -18.20 -2.79
N VAL A 434 -11.47 -16.99 -2.22
CA VAL A 434 -10.63 -16.64 -1.07
C VAL A 434 -11.02 -17.44 0.15
N ILE A 435 -12.31 -17.51 0.49
CA ILE A 435 -12.82 -18.32 1.61
C ILE A 435 -12.42 -19.79 1.45
N ALA A 436 -12.54 -20.35 0.25
CA ALA A 436 -12.19 -21.73 -0.05
C ALA A 436 -10.70 -22.01 -0.23
N GLY A 437 -9.82 -21.00 -0.18
CA GLY A 437 -8.37 -21.13 -0.39
C GLY A 437 -7.97 -21.44 -1.84
N ARG A 438 -8.86 -21.22 -2.81
CA ARG A 438 -8.60 -21.40 -4.24
C ARG A 438 -7.96 -20.14 -4.83
N LEU A 439 -6.74 -19.87 -4.44
CA LEU A 439 -6.01 -18.68 -4.80
C LEU A 439 -5.12 -18.90 -6.04
N ASP A 440 -4.79 -17.85 -6.75
CA ASP A 440 -3.71 -17.75 -7.73
C ASP A 440 -3.34 -16.26 -7.93
N THR A 441 -2.18 -16.00 -8.53
CA THR A 441 -1.67 -14.61 -8.70
C THR A 441 -2.51 -13.73 -9.62
N GLY A 442 -3.43 -14.30 -10.40
CA GLY A 442 -4.35 -13.56 -11.28
C GLY A 442 -5.74 -13.33 -10.69
N LEU A 443 -6.01 -13.80 -9.46
CA LEU A 443 -7.35 -13.73 -8.87
C LEU A 443 -7.81 -12.28 -8.66
N LEU A 444 -6.94 -11.42 -8.15
CA LEU A 444 -7.29 -10.00 -7.92
C LEU A 444 -7.58 -9.26 -9.21
N ASP A 445 -6.81 -9.49 -10.26
CA ASP A 445 -7.04 -8.84 -11.56
C ASP A 445 -8.41 -9.22 -12.14
N ARG A 446 -8.86 -10.47 -11.92
CA ARG A 446 -10.20 -10.92 -12.33
C ARG A 446 -11.32 -10.35 -11.48
N ARG A 447 -11.08 -10.05 -10.19
CA ARG A 447 -12.07 -9.58 -9.23
C ARG A 447 -12.11 -8.06 -9.06
N ALA A 448 -11.04 -7.35 -9.42
CA ALA A 448 -10.95 -5.91 -9.22
C ALA A 448 -12.10 -5.15 -9.94
N GLY A 449 -12.52 -5.62 -11.11
CA GLY A 449 -13.65 -5.04 -11.85
C GLY A 449 -15.04 -5.29 -11.25
N ASP A 450 -15.16 -6.24 -10.32
CA ASP A 450 -16.42 -6.57 -9.63
C ASP A 450 -16.63 -5.70 -8.39
N PHE A 451 -15.59 -5.00 -7.93
CA PHE A 451 -15.67 -4.13 -6.76
C PHE A 451 -16.42 -2.84 -7.09
N VAL A 452 -17.41 -2.54 -6.29
CA VAL A 452 -18.14 -1.26 -6.32
C VAL A 452 -18.07 -0.64 -4.94
N ALA A 453 -17.49 0.54 -4.84
CA ALA A 453 -17.46 1.30 -3.60
C ALA A 453 -18.91 1.59 -3.14
N ALA A 454 -19.17 1.41 -1.85
CA ALA A 454 -20.48 1.63 -1.29
C ALA A 454 -20.85 3.12 -1.35
N SER A 455 -22.04 3.41 -1.87
CA SER A 455 -22.61 4.77 -1.76
C SER A 455 -23.10 5.02 -0.35
N PRO A 456 -22.90 6.21 0.22
CA PRO A 456 -23.40 6.54 1.55
C PRO A 456 -24.93 6.36 1.67
N SER A 457 -25.32 5.68 2.76
CA SER A 457 -26.72 5.42 3.09
C SER A 457 -27.40 6.66 3.67
N ASP A 458 -28.73 6.63 3.77
CA ASP A 458 -29.52 7.67 4.45
C ASP A 458 -29.06 7.88 5.89
N GLU A 459 -28.71 6.78 6.58
CA GLU A 459 -28.20 6.86 7.96
C GLU A 459 -26.85 7.60 8.03
N GLN A 460 -25.99 7.42 7.03
CA GLN A 460 -24.71 8.14 6.96
C GLN A 460 -24.92 9.62 6.58
N PHE A 461 -25.88 9.96 5.69
CA PHE A 461 -26.27 11.34 5.45
C PHE A 461 -26.81 12.03 6.72
N ILE A 462 -27.70 11.35 7.46
CA ILE A 462 -28.21 11.84 8.73
C ILE A 462 -27.10 11.99 9.78
N SER A 463 -26.18 11.02 9.86
CA SER A 463 -25.08 11.05 10.83
C SER A 463 -24.09 12.17 10.52
N ALA A 464 -23.78 12.42 9.23
CA ALA A 464 -22.94 13.55 8.81
C ALA A 464 -23.59 14.88 9.14
N ALA A 465 -24.88 15.01 8.86
CA ALA A 465 -25.65 16.20 9.22
C ALA A 465 -25.71 16.39 10.76
N ALA A 466 -25.94 15.31 11.52
CA ALA A 466 -25.95 15.36 12.97
C ALA A 466 -24.57 15.78 13.54
N PHE A 467 -23.46 15.29 12.98
CA PHE A 467 -22.13 15.72 13.33
C PHE A 467 -21.93 17.22 13.11
N HIS A 468 -22.26 17.72 11.91
CA HIS A 468 -22.18 19.14 11.60
C HIS A 468 -23.08 19.97 12.53
N TRP A 469 -24.31 19.54 12.75
CA TRP A 469 -25.29 20.20 13.62
C TRP A 469 -24.81 20.29 15.07
N LEU A 470 -24.24 19.22 15.63
CA LEU A 470 -23.69 19.21 16.99
C LEU A 470 -22.57 20.23 17.18
N ARG A 471 -21.76 20.48 16.16
CA ARG A 471 -20.68 21.49 16.21
C ARG A 471 -21.17 22.93 16.24
N LEU A 472 -22.45 23.17 15.91
CA LEU A 472 -23.07 24.49 16.04
C LEU A 472 -23.49 24.80 17.50
N PHE A 473 -23.56 23.78 18.36
CA PHE A 473 -23.93 23.98 19.75
C PHE A 473 -22.76 24.53 20.55
N PRO A 474 -23.00 25.60 21.34
CA PRO A 474 -21.97 26.16 22.21
C PRO A 474 -21.63 25.19 23.36
N ALA A 475 -20.54 25.49 24.07
CA ALA A 475 -20.17 24.75 25.28
C ALA A 475 -21.28 24.84 26.35
N PRO A 476 -21.40 23.85 27.23
CA PRO A 476 -22.38 23.85 28.33
C PRO A 476 -22.29 25.14 29.17
N GLY A 477 -23.45 25.77 29.39
CA GLY A 477 -23.55 27.03 30.18
C GLY A 477 -23.60 28.31 29.35
N ALA A 478 -23.61 28.22 28.01
CA ALA A 478 -23.83 29.35 27.12
C ALA A 478 -25.25 29.92 27.23
N ASP A 479 -25.43 31.16 26.76
CA ASP A 479 -26.74 31.83 26.75
C ASP A 479 -27.72 31.05 25.85
N LEU A 480 -28.98 31.01 26.24
CA LEU A 480 -30.07 30.37 25.48
C LEU A 480 -30.19 30.92 24.06
N TRP A 481 -29.78 32.16 23.81
CA TRP A 481 -29.78 32.81 22.52
C TRP A 481 -28.65 32.31 21.56
N GLU A 482 -27.63 31.72 22.14
CA GLU A 482 -26.52 31.13 21.37
C GLU A 482 -26.82 29.68 20.93
N VAL A 483 -27.86 29.05 21.51
CA VAL A 483 -28.23 27.68 21.23
C VAL A 483 -29.03 27.60 19.93
N PRO A 484 -28.57 26.90 18.87
CA PRO A 484 -29.25 26.79 17.59
C PRO A 484 -30.46 25.83 17.64
N SER A 485 -31.39 26.10 18.57
CA SER A 485 -32.58 25.27 18.81
C SER A 485 -33.68 25.42 17.78
N GLY A 486 -33.50 26.34 16.81
CA GLY A 486 -34.52 26.66 15.80
C GLY A 486 -35.76 27.33 16.40
N TRP A 487 -35.67 27.87 17.65
CA TRP A 487 -36.79 28.49 18.32
C TRP A 487 -37.36 29.68 17.52
N ARG A 488 -38.64 29.67 17.27
CA ARG A 488 -39.43 30.78 16.67
C ARG A 488 -40.79 30.85 17.33
N VAL A 489 -41.45 32.01 17.17
CA VAL A 489 -42.89 32.14 17.55
C VAL A 489 -43.70 31.24 16.61
N GLY A 490 -44.36 30.25 17.17
CA GLY A 490 -45.10 29.22 16.43
C GLY A 490 -44.37 27.89 16.41
N ALA A 491 -43.97 27.40 15.27
CA ALA A 491 -43.26 26.13 15.09
C ALA A 491 -41.72 26.34 15.14
N ARG A 492 -40.97 25.35 15.60
CA ARG A 492 -39.48 25.35 15.50
C ARG A 492 -39.09 25.25 14.01
N ALA A 493 -38.08 26.00 13.64
CA ALA A 493 -37.46 25.86 12.31
C ALA A 493 -36.41 24.77 12.30
N PRO A 494 -36.31 23.97 11.29
CA PRO A 494 -35.21 23.02 11.12
C PRO A 494 -33.88 23.74 10.87
N VAL A 495 -32.79 23.12 11.28
CA VAL A 495 -31.47 23.37 10.73
C VAL A 495 -31.34 22.49 9.49
N SER A 496 -31.16 23.12 8.32
CA SER A 496 -31.05 22.42 7.04
C SER A 496 -29.58 22.37 6.63
N ILE A 497 -29.08 21.17 6.36
CA ILE A 497 -27.71 20.92 5.94
C ILE A 497 -27.78 20.19 4.62
N ARG A 498 -27.21 20.80 3.57
CA ARG A 498 -27.16 20.24 2.23
C ARG A 498 -25.86 19.47 2.06
N LEU A 499 -25.97 18.17 1.80
CA LEU A 499 -24.84 17.26 1.68
C LEU A 499 -24.79 16.63 0.30
N ARG A 500 -23.58 16.43 -0.21
CA ARG A 500 -23.30 15.74 -1.48
C ARG A 500 -22.43 14.52 -1.24
N ALA A 501 -22.75 13.42 -1.92
CA ALA A 501 -21.90 12.24 -2.03
C ALA A 501 -21.96 11.71 -3.47
N GLY A 502 -20.90 11.89 -4.24
CA GLY A 502 -20.91 11.62 -5.68
C GLY A 502 -21.94 12.50 -6.38
N GLU A 503 -22.88 11.88 -7.11
CA GLU A 503 -23.98 12.58 -7.80
C GLU A 503 -25.19 12.85 -6.90
N ARG A 504 -25.29 12.19 -5.74
CA ARG A 504 -26.39 12.37 -4.79
C ARG A 504 -26.22 13.64 -3.98
N ILE A 505 -27.25 14.50 -3.98
CA ILE A 505 -27.34 15.73 -3.17
C ILE A 505 -28.66 15.72 -2.44
N ASP A 506 -28.62 15.74 -1.11
CA ASP A 506 -29.80 15.77 -0.26
C ASP A 506 -29.74 16.90 0.78
N HIS A 507 -30.91 17.42 1.15
CA HIS A 507 -31.08 18.29 2.32
C HIS A 507 -31.49 17.44 3.53
N VAL A 508 -30.71 17.53 4.60
CA VAL A 508 -31.05 16.91 5.87
C VAL A 508 -31.56 18.01 6.82
N HIS A 509 -32.81 17.86 7.27
CA HIS A 509 -33.50 18.80 8.14
C HIS A 509 -33.55 18.26 9.54
N ILE A 510 -32.93 18.97 10.52
CA ILE A 510 -32.90 18.55 11.93
C ILE A 510 -33.65 19.60 12.77
N THR A 511 -34.65 19.15 13.53
CA THR A 511 -35.46 19.99 14.39
C THR A 511 -35.41 19.51 15.84
N GLY A 512 -34.98 20.34 16.78
CA GLY A 512 -34.95 19.96 18.18
C GLY A 512 -33.64 20.25 18.87
N ALA A 513 -33.26 19.40 19.81
CA ALA A 513 -32.00 19.46 20.55
C ALA A 513 -31.31 18.09 20.55
N PRO A 514 -29.98 18.01 20.77
CA PRO A 514 -29.20 16.77 20.68
C PRO A 514 -29.79 15.56 21.40
N GLY A 515 -30.36 15.76 22.57
CA GLY A 515 -31.01 14.68 23.34
C GLY A 515 -32.41 14.29 22.88
N SER A 516 -33.07 15.08 21.99
CA SER A 516 -34.41 14.81 21.46
C SER A 516 -34.69 15.71 20.26
N ALA A 517 -34.48 15.17 19.10
CA ALA A 517 -34.71 15.82 17.80
C ALA A 517 -35.49 14.92 16.85
N GLU A 518 -35.98 15.52 15.79
CA GLU A 518 -36.52 14.85 14.60
C GLU A 518 -35.60 15.19 13.41
N VAL A 519 -35.40 14.24 12.53
CA VAL A 519 -34.60 14.40 11.30
C VAL A 519 -35.35 13.86 10.09
N CYS A 520 -35.33 14.61 9.01
CA CYS A 520 -35.92 14.22 7.73
C CYS A 520 -34.89 14.46 6.61
N ILE A 521 -34.90 13.61 5.58
CA ILE A 521 -34.16 13.84 4.32
C ILE A 521 -35.17 14.36 3.31
N GLU A 522 -34.91 15.52 2.74
CA GLU A 522 -35.83 16.24 1.86
C GLU A 522 -37.22 16.33 2.51
N ASP A 523 -38.27 16.12 1.75
CA ASP A 523 -39.66 16.07 2.21
C ASP A 523 -40.11 14.66 2.66
N GLY A 524 -39.12 13.79 2.99
CA GLY A 524 -39.36 12.39 3.38
C GLY A 524 -39.93 12.25 4.78
N GLU A 525 -40.12 10.98 5.22
CA GLU A 525 -40.58 10.63 6.57
C GLU A 525 -39.56 11.06 7.63
N CYS A 526 -40.05 11.72 8.67
CA CYS A 526 -39.19 12.15 9.78
C CYS A 526 -38.97 11.04 10.79
N ARG A 527 -37.75 10.93 11.25
CA ARG A 527 -37.27 9.92 12.20
C ARG A 527 -36.88 10.57 13.53
N SER A 528 -37.02 9.85 14.64
CA SER A 528 -36.51 10.33 15.91
C SER A 528 -34.98 10.28 15.95
N LEU A 529 -34.34 11.35 16.42
CA LEU A 529 -32.89 11.50 16.46
C LEU A 529 -32.43 11.81 17.88
N ARG A 530 -31.39 11.10 18.35
CA ARG A 530 -30.51 11.53 19.43
C ARG A 530 -29.10 11.45 18.91
N ALA A 531 -28.30 12.45 19.22
CA ALA A 531 -26.91 12.48 18.80
C ALA A 531 -26.03 13.07 19.92
N ASP A 532 -24.84 12.49 20.08
CA ASP A 532 -23.81 12.93 21.02
C ASP A 532 -22.45 12.88 20.36
N LEU A 533 -21.59 13.87 20.64
CA LEU A 533 -20.25 13.99 20.10
C LEU A 533 -19.25 14.16 21.23
N THR A 534 -18.32 13.21 21.36
CA THR A 534 -17.23 13.28 22.33
C THR A 534 -15.89 13.14 21.60
N GLY A 535 -15.16 14.23 21.44
CA GLY A 535 -13.95 14.27 20.62
C GLY A 535 -14.28 13.98 19.15
N ASP A 536 -13.73 12.92 18.60
CA ASP A 536 -13.97 12.39 17.25
C ASP A 536 -14.98 11.23 17.22
N HIS A 537 -15.59 10.91 18.37
CA HIS A 537 -16.56 9.83 18.49
C HIS A 537 -17.99 10.37 18.47
N LEU A 538 -18.73 10.02 17.41
CA LEU A 538 -20.14 10.38 17.21
C LEU A 538 -21.03 9.17 17.53
N THR A 539 -21.98 9.36 18.45
CA THR A 539 -23.06 8.41 18.68
C THR A 539 -24.36 8.96 18.12
N VAL A 540 -25.02 8.20 17.25
CA VAL A 540 -26.34 8.54 16.68
C VAL A 540 -27.32 7.45 17.03
N THR A 541 -28.51 7.85 17.51
CA THR A 541 -29.64 6.93 17.73
C THR A 541 -30.81 7.38 16.86
N LEU A 542 -31.17 6.56 15.89
CA LEU A 542 -32.28 6.78 14.96
C LEU A 542 -33.39 5.75 15.26
N ASP A 543 -34.57 6.22 15.62
CA ASP A 543 -35.72 5.36 15.97
C ASP A 543 -35.40 4.26 16.98
N GLY A 544 -34.48 4.57 17.92
CA GLY A 544 -34.05 3.65 18.95
C GLY A 544 -32.85 2.75 18.55
N LEU A 545 -32.42 2.75 17.30
CA LEU A 545 -31.20 2.03 16.85
C LEU A 545 -29.98 2.93 17.00
N ARG A 546 -29.00 2.45 17.77
CA ARG A 546 -27.75 3.18 18.06
C ARG A 546 -26.67 2.76 17.09
N SER A 547 -26.02 3.74 16.46
CA SER A 547 -24.83 3.61 15.63
C SER A 547 -23.71 4.50 16.18
N GLU A 548 -22.46 4.07 16.00
CA GLU A 548 -21.28 4.78 16.45
C GLU A 548 -20.33 4.98 15.26
N TYR A 549 -19.73 6.17 15.19
CA TYR A 549 -18.83 6.55 14.10
C TYR A 549 -17.61 7.28 14.66
N THR A 550 -16.45 7.02 14.06
CA THR A 550 -15.34 7.97 14.12
C THR A 550 -15.57 9.02 13.05
N VAL A 551 -15.46 10.30 13.43
CA VAL A 551 -15.80 11.41 12.54
C VAL A 551 -14.68 12.44 12.48
N ALA A 552 -14.54 13.09 11.34
CA ALA A 552 -13.65 14.23 11.16
C ALA A 552 -14.21 15.16 10.09
N MET A 553 -13.76 16.42 10.09
CA MET A 553 -14.12 17.40 9.06
C MET A 553 -12.88 18.21 8.67
N ALA A 554 -12.67 18.33 7.39
CA ALA A 554 -11.71 19.26 6.81
C ALA A 554 -12.38 20.03 5.67
N ASP A 555 -12.28 21.34 5.70
CA ASP A 555 -12.99 22.24 4.78
C ASP A 555 -14.50 21.96 4.79
N SER A 556 -15.09 21.62 3.63
CA SER A 556 -16.49 21.22 3.48
C SER A 556 -16.72 19.71 3.56
N ARG A 557 -15.68 18.89 3.72
CA ARG A 557 -15.78 17.42 3.70
C ARG A 557 -15.92 16.86 5.10
N ILE A 558 -16.97 16.07 5.28
CA ILE A 558 -17.27 15.31 6.50
C ILE A 558 -16.92 13.84 6.22
N TRP A 559 -16.07 13.30 7.07
CA TRP A 559 -15.65 11.91 7.04
C TRP A 559 -16.31 11.16 8.20
N LEU A 560 -16.85 9.96 7.89
CA LEU A 560 -17.42 9.06 8.90
C LEU A 560 -16.90 7.65 8.64
N ALA A 561 -16.35 7.01 9.65
CA ALA A 561 -16.06 5.58 9.64
C ALA A 561 -16.89 4.87 10.71
N GLY A 562 -17.61 3.84 10.33
CA GLY A 562 -18.43 3.04 11.23
C GLY A 562 -19.17 1.94 10.49
N GLY A 563 -19.49 0.85 11.21
CA GLY A 563 -20.15 -0.31 10.58
C GLY A 563 -19.33 -1.01 9.51
N GLY A 564 -18.02 -0.74 9.47
CA GLY A 564 -17.10 -1.34 8.50
C GLY A 564 -17.01 -0.65 7.14
N ALA A 565 -17.50 0.57 7.04
CA ALA A 565 -17.41 1.40 5.85
C ALA A 565 -16.97 2.84 6.21
N THR A 566 -16.34 3.51 5.27
CA THR A 566 -15.98 4.93 5.37
C THR A 566 -16.81 5.72 4.36
N ALA A 567 -17.54 6.72 4.84
CA ALA A 567 -18.30 7.63 4.01
C ALA A 567 -17.66 9.03 4.00
N VAL A 568 -17.66 9.66 2.84
CA VAL A 568 -17.23 11.04 2.66
C VAL A 568 -18.39 11.83 2.07
N LEU A 569 -18.83 12.85 2.80
CA LEU A 569 -19.90 13.73 2.36
C LEU A 569 -19.37 15.17 2.35
N GLU A 570 -19.81 15.95 1.39
CA GLU A 570 -19.42 17.34 1.24
C GLU A 570 -20.60 18.25 1.54
N GLU A 571 -20.38 19.24 2.42
CA GLU A 571 -21.35 20.32 2.60
C GLU A 571 -21.37 21.22 1.38
N VAL A 572 -22.52 21.33 0.73
CA VAL A 572 -22.72 22.14 -0.47
C VAL A 572 -23.49 23.39 -0.11
N ARG A 573 -22.85 24.56 -0.20
CA ARG A 573 -23.53 25.84 -0.05
C ARG A 573 -24.37 26.15 -1.30
N GLU A 574 -25.55 26.72 -1.11
CA GLU A 574 -26.30 27.26 -2.25
C GLU A 574 -25.45 28.34 -2.91
N ALA A 575 -25.25 28.20 -4.22
CA ALA A 575 -24.63 29.25 -5.00
C ALA A 575 -25.51 30.50 -4.90
N PRO A 576 -24.94 31.70 -4.60
CA PRO A 576 -25.70 32.92 -4.66
C PRO A 576 -26.27 33.06 -6.09
N VAL A 577 -27.56 33.21 -6.23
CA VAL A 577 -28.24 33.45 -7.51
C VAL A 577 -27.73 34.79 -8.04
N ARG A 578 -26.65 34.77 -8.83
CA ARG A 578 -26.26 35.86 -9.71
C ARG A 578 -26.64 35.44 -11.12
N PRO A 579 -27.46 36.24 -11.83
CA PRO A 579 -27.98 35.87 -13.17
C PRO A 579 -26.94 35.85 -14.29
N ASP A 580 -25.73 36.34 -14.12
CA ASP A 580 -24.80 36.63 -15.22
C ASP A 580 -23.37 36.22 -14.95
N ASP A 581 -23.11 34.92 -14.77
CA ASP A 581 -21.83 34.37 -15.17
C ASP A 581 -22.10 33.40 -16.34
N GLU A 582 -22.00 33.92 -17.56
CA GLU A 582 -21.81 33.12 -18.76
C GLU A 582 -20.57 32.23 -18.46
N HIS A 583 -20.82 30.94 -18.27
CA HIS A 583 -19.74 29.97 -18.27
C HIS A 583 -19.10 30.06 -19.65
N THR A 584 -17.97 30.77 -19.75
CA THR A 584 -17.05 30.56 -20.86
C THR A 584 -16.79 29.06 -20.85
N GLY A 585 -16.97 28.38 -21.98
CA GLY A 585 -16.86 26.93 -22.08
C GLY A 585 -15.45 26.39 -21.83
N ASP A 586 -14.64 27.12 -21.07
CA ASP A 586 -13.27 26.79 -20.68
C ASP A 586 -13.27 25.62 -19.72
N ALA A 587 -12.42 24.63 -19.97
CA ALA A 587 -12.24 23.47 -19.14
C ALA A 587 -10.90 23.51 -18.39
N GLU A 588 -10.92 23.19 -17.09
CA GLU A 588 -9.70 22.98 -16.31
C GLU A 588 -9.34 21.51 -16.30
N LEU A 589 -8.09 21.20 -16.63
CA LEU A 589 -7.48 19.88 -16.45
C LEU A 589 -6.82 19.86 -15.10
N THR A 590 -7.34 19.04 -14.17
CA THR A 590 -6.83 18.96 -12.80
C THR A 590 -6.17 17.61 -12.54
N SER A 591 -5.22 17.58 -11.59
CA SER A 591 -4.56 16.33 -11.19
C SER A 591 -5.53 15.44 -10.39
N PRO A 592 -5.75 14.17 -10.81
CA PRO A 592 -6.61 13.22 -10.06
C PRO A 592 -5.87 12.60 -8.87
N MET A 593 -4.55 12.75 -8.77
CA MET A 593 -3.70 12.15 -7.75
C MET A 593 -2.55 13.08 -7.37
N PRO A 594 -1.98 12.97 -6.15
CA PRO A 594 -0.73 13.68 -5.83
C PRO A 594 0.42 13.00 -6.59
N GLY A 595 1.39 13.77 -7.10
CA GLY A 595 2.50 13.18 -7.83
C GLY A 595 3.44 14.21 -8.45
N ALA A 596 4.35 13.73 -9.31
CA ALA A 596 5.25 14.57 -10.09
C ALA A 596 4.80 14.62 -11.55
N VAL A 597 4.88 15.77 -12.16
CA VAL A 597 4.70 15.92 -13.61
C VAL A 597 5.92 15.35 -14.32
N VAL A 598 5.77 14.18 -14.97
CA VAL A 598 6.89 13.52 -15.69
C VAL A 598 7.00 13.95 -17.14
N ALA A 599 5.89 14.33 -17.75
CA ALA A 599 5.88 14.85 -19.12
C ALA A 599 4.78 15.88 -19.33
N VAL A 600 5.11 16.91 -20.13
CA VAL A 600 4.15 17.83 -20.73
C VAL A 600 4.20 17.58 -22.24
N SER A 601 3.10 17.07 -22.80
CA SER A 601 3.05 16.53 -24.17
C SER A 601 2.73 17.59 -25.22
N VAL A 602 2.30 18.77 -24.81
CA VAL A 602 1.93 19.89 -25.68
C VAL A 602 2.66 21.17 -25.27
N ASN A 603 2.81 22.12 -26.18
CA ASN A 603 3.37 23.42 -25.85
C ASN A 603 2.28 24.35 -25.30
N ASP A 604 2.68 25.31 -24.46
CA ASP A 604 1.78 26.39 -24.03
C ASP A 604 1.28 27.19 -25.22
N GLY A 605 -0.03 27.47 -25.25
CA GLY A 605 -0.71 28.10 -26.38
C GLY A 605 -1.02 27.15 -27.56
N ALA A 606 -0.77 25.85 -27.45
CA ALA A 606 -1.08 24.89 -28.51
C ALA A 606 -2.59 24.67 -28.63
N GLU A 607 -3.08 24.49 -29.85
CA GLU A 607 -4.44 24.05 -30.12
C GLU A 607 -4.52 22.52 -30.08
N VAL A 608 -5.45 21.97 -29.29
CA VAL A 608 -5.64 20.54 -29.10
C VAL A 608 -7.07 20.10 -29.38
N GLU A 609 -7.24 18.84 -29.76
CA GLU A 609 -8.55 18.19 -29.83
C GLU A 609 -8.88 17.51 -28.51
N ALA A 610 -10.18 17.32 -28.23
CA ALA A 610 -10.60 16.50 -27.11
C ALA A 610 -9.98 15.10 -27.17
N GLY A 611 -9.45 14.60 -26.04
CA GLY A 611 -8.73 13.34 -25.97
C GLY A 611 -7.22 13.43 -26.22
N THR A 612 -6.67 14.58 -26.61
CA THR A 612 -5.23 14.79 -26.74
C THR A 612 -4.56 14.79 -25.35
N VAL A 613 -3.53 13.96 -25.14
CA VAL A 613 -2.77 13.93 -23.89
C VAL A 613 -2.00 15.26 -23.74
N VAL A 614 -2.24 15.94 -22.62
CA VAL A 614 -1.63 17.26 -22.32
C VAL A 614 -0.50 17.10 -21.30
N VAL A 615 -0.76 16.43 -20.18
CA VAL A 615 0.17 16.27 -19.06
C VAL A 615 0.17 14.81 -18.61
N THR A 616 1.32 14.27 -18.24
CA THR A 616 1.44 12.97 -17.58
C THR A 616 1.97 13.19 -16.16
N VAL A 617 1.22 12.71 -15.18
CA VAL A 617 1.59 12.74 -13.76
C VAL A 617 2.00 11.34 -13.33
N GLU A 618 3.12 11.22 -12.62
CA GLU A 618 3.56 9.97 -11.99
C GLU A 618 3.40 10.08 -10.48
N ALA A 619 2.81 9.05 -9.88
CA ALA A 619 2.83 8.83 -8.46
C ALA A 619 3.04 7.34 -8.18
N MET A 620 3.92 7.02 -7.23
CA MET A 620 4.07 5.66 -6.69
C MET A 620 4.28 4.59 -7.79
N LYS A 621 5.10 4.91 -8.80
CA LYS A 621 5.40 4.08 -9.99
C LYS A 621 4.22 3.89 -10.96
N MET A 622 3.16 4.66 -10.82
CA MET A 622 2.04 4.70 -11.78
C MET A 622 2.10 6.01 -12.56
N GLU A 623 2.13 5.93 -13.89
CA GLU A 623 1.99 7.07 -14.78
C GLU A 623 0.54 7.21 -15.20
N HIS A 624 -0.02 8.42 -15.09
CA HIS A 624 -1.37 8.74 -15.52
C HIS A 624 -1.33 9.86 -16.55
N ALA A 625 -1.70 9.51 -17.78
CA ALA A 625 -1.80 10.46 -18.87
C ALA A 625 -3.14 11.19 -18.83
N LEU A 626 -3.10 12.51 -18.75
CA LEU A 626 -4.27 13.36 -18.65
C LEU A 626 -4.54 14.02 -20.00
N ALA A 627 -5.75 13.75 -20.51
CA ALA A 627 -6.15 14.21 -21.82
C ALA A 627 -7.08 15.44 -21.72
N ALA A 628 -7.04 16.28 -22.73
CA ALA A 628 -7.93 17.42 -22.88
C ALA A 628 -9.40 16.97 -22.89
N PRO A 629 -10.26 17.47 -21.99
CA PRO A 629 -11.68 17.11 -21.96
C PRO A 629 -12.48 17.74 -23.11
N VAL A 630 -11.99 18.86 -23.65
CA VAL A 630 -12.59 19.60 -24.78
C VAL A 630 -11.49 20.04 -25.75
N GLY A 631 -11.86 20.32 -27.00
CA GLY A 631 -10.96 20.94 -27.96
C GLY A 631 -10.79 22.44 -27.68
N GLY A 632 -9.59 22.99 -27.84
CA GLY A 632 -9.32 24.41 -27.60
C GLY A 632 -7.83 24.73 -27.49
N VAL A 633 -7.53 25.95 -27.02
CA VAL A 633 -6.15 26.40 -26.78
C VAL A 633 -5.76 26.13 -25.35
N VAL A 634 -4.62 25.48 -25.17
CA VAL A 634 -4.10 25.07 -23.86
C VAL A 634 -3.24 26.18 -23.24
N GLU A 635 -3.55 26.58 -22.01
CA GLU A 635 -2.69 27.35 -21.11
C GLU A 635 -2.12 26.36 -20.07
N LEU A 636 -0.79 26.17 -20.07
CA LEU A 636 -0.12 25.28 -19.13
C LEU A 636 0.15 25.99 -17.80
N LEU A 637 -0.22 25.35 -16.69
CA LEU A 637 -0.04 25.86 -15.33
C LEU A 637 1.10 25.15 -14.58
N VAL A 638 1.69 24.10 -15.19
CA VAL A 638 2.75 23.27 -14.61
C VAL A 638 3.83 22.96 -15.63
N ALA A 639 5.02 22.60 -15.14
CA ALA A 639 6.16 22.15 -15.93
C ALA A 639 6.58 20.73 -15.52
N ALA A 640 7.33 20.03 -16.40
CA ALA A 640 7.92 18.75 -16.07
C ALA A 640 8.87 18.86 -14.85
N GLY A 641 8.69 18.01 -13.85
CA GLY A 641 9.39 18.03 -12.57
C GLY A 641 8.62 18.67 -11.42
N ASP A 642 7.51 19.37 -11.70
CA ASP A 642 6.68 19.97 -10.65
C ASP A 642 5.96 18.89 -9.83
N GLN A 643 5.87 19.11 -8.49
CA GLN A 643 5.03 18.34 -7.60
C GLN A 643 3.61 18.90 -7.57
N VAL A 644 2.62 18.04 -7.72
CA VAL A 644 1.21 18.43 -7.79
C VAL A 644 0.37 17.70 -6.75
N LYS A 645 -0.71 18.36 -6.31
CA LYS A 645 -1.69 17.83 -5.35
C LYS A 645 -2.96 17.39 -6.08
N VAL A 646 -3.75 16.54 -5.44
CA VAL A 646 -5.12 16.18 -5.92
C VAL A 646 -5.93 17.45 -6.13
N GLY A 647 -6.61 17.55 -7.28
CA GLY A 647 -7.44 18.70 -7.64
C GLY A 647 -6.67 19.95 -8.06
N GLN A 648 -5.33 19.92 -8.08
CA GLN A 648 -4.54 21.06 -8.54
C GLN A 648 -4.73 21.26 -10.05
N PRO A 649 -5.05 22.48 -10.52
CA PRO A 649 -5.09 22.79 -11.94
C PRO A 649 -3.72 22.59 -12.60
N LEU A 650 -3.68 21.86 -13.71
CA LEU A 650 -2.49 21.56 -14.50
C LEU A 650 -2.48 22.33 -15.82
N ALA A 651 -3.67 22.53 -16.41
CA ALA A 651 -3.85 23.30 -17.60
C ALA A 651 -5.28 23.86 -17.67
N ARG A 652 -5.45 24.97 -18.39
CA ARG A 652 -6.76 25.48 -18.80
C ARG A 652 -6.90 25.32 -20.30
N ILE A 653 -8.09 24.98 -20.76
CA ILE A 653 -8.38 24.79 -22.16
C ILE A 653 -9.52 25.74 -22.53
N THR A 654 -9.19 26.79 -23.28
CA THR A 654 -10.14 27.79 -23.74
C THR A 654 -10.76 27.33 -25.05
N VAL A 655 -12.08 27.10 -25.05
CA VAL A 655 -12.81 26.64 -26.24
C VAL A 655 -12.85 27.74 -27.30
N ASN A 656 -12.41 27.41 -28.51
CA ASN A 656 -12.45 28.33 -29.63
C ASN A 656 -13.89 28.50 -30.14
N THR A 657 -14.61 29.52 -29.67
CA THR A 657 -16.03 29.81 -30.04
C THR A 657 -16.23 30.16 -31.50
N ASN A 658 -15.17 30.24 -32.32
CA ASN A 658 -15.29 30.56 -33.75
C ASN A 658 -15.62 29.39 -34.68
N ALA A 659 -15.91 28.19 -34.14
CA ALA A 659 -16.21 26.98 -34.92
C ALA A 659 -17.70 26.57 -34.89
N LEU A 660 -18.64 27.44 -34.57
CA LEU A 660 -20.05 27.17 -34.79
C LEU A 660 -20.36 27.44 -36.30
N PRO A 661 -20.84 26.43 -37.06
CA PRO A 661 -21.29 26.68 -38.42
C PRO A 661 -22.50 27.68 -38.36
N GLU A 662 -22.39 28.76 -39.12
CA GLU A 662 -23.52 29.65 -39.35
C GLU A 662 -24.75 28.82 -39.78
N ALA A 663 -25.81 28.89 -39.00
CA ALA A 663 -27.08 28.32 -39.38
C ALA A 663 -27.51 29.00 -40.70
N GLU A 664 -27.53 28.25 -41.80
CA GLU A 664 -28.13 28.70 -43.06
C GLU A 664 -29.57 29.07 -42.81
N ASP A 665 -29.83 30.37 -42.88
CA ASP A 665 -31.15 30.97 -42.96
C ASP A 665 -31.77 30.56 -44.31
N SER A 666 -32.51 29.48 -44.33
CA SER A 666 -33.39 29.15 -45.48
C SER A 666 -34.77 29.77 -45.29
N ALA A 667 -34.84 31.05 -45.62
CA ALA A 667 -36.11 31.66 -45.95
C ALA A 667 -36.49 31.32 -47.41
N SER A 668 -37.54 30.50 -47.59
CA SER A 668 -38.47 30.56 -48.74
C SER A 668 -39.69 29.72 -48.43
#